data_474a336381d8bfb826ad32450ae493fd
#
_entry.id   474a336381d8bfb826ad32450ae493fd
#
_cell.length_a   1.000
_cell.length_b   1.000
_cell.length_c   1.000
_cell.angle_alpha   90.00
_cell.angle_beta   90.00
_cell.angle_gamma   90.00
#
_symmetry.space_group_name_H-M   'P 1'
#
loop_
_entity.id
_entity.type
_entity.pdbx_description
1 polymer ?
#
loop_
_entity_poly.entity_id
_entity_poly.type
_entity_poly.pdbx_seq_one_letter_code
_entity_poly.pdbx_strand_id
1 'polypeptide(L)'
;MEQIEFGSKVRVRLDPQTMDIRLETAFGRYASRAEFRPYFIDMEGERVPFSAAEQRSAVRWDCGTGSAARVRLGGFRTEKKRYALEILLQIEVLEQTGEVLFELIPLREAYGEVKKICWPQPLYVCGEERARGFTAMPMMQGMLIPDDCPDELHPFLSTRVCSTECVLPFWGSYRESGFLAIIESYADACLDYHHLPYQPARLSVQWEHSMGTIGYRRTLRVQLFETCDHVRLAKAFRAWTRSVEGLVTLEEKAVRSEKVQQLIGSAVVNTPPVLFHCEPVSSYFNKTDPAKNHEIHSFDEIAAGVEKLRTRGLDRAYFHIDGWGKMGYDNLHPDVTPPCPEAGGAEAMRRMLDTMRRCGYLSGLHDQYRDYYLKAESFDEDNAIRNFDGSFYRNDEWPGGEERALCTMLAPDYIRRNYARLSEAGIEPDGAYLDCFSGIELEECYNPMHRMTRRECAQKRNECFELVRSQGRIVSSEEGCYPYVNHLDLLHHAPYVYAFMRVAGVDTPNLIPVPLFSLVYHECIVIPWSMGCRGWGTPERDCGGLHGMLNGGVTMLEFDPCEAELRMSQDLTRLNRTVWNREMTGHRFLGDGTSRQQSRFADGTAVTVDFSENWYKIELSDGETLCGQGLPYEKNAE
;
A
#
# COMPACT_ATOMS: atom_id res chain seq x y z
N MET A 1 -20.52 37.01 6.29
CA MET A 1 -20.21 37.06 4.85
C MET A 1 -21.30 36.33 4.13
N GLU A 2 -21.69 36.78 2.95
CA GLU A 2 -22.70 36.09 2.15
C GLU A 2 -22.15 34.78 1.59
N GLN A 3 -23.06 33.86 1.30
CA GLN A 3 -22.74 32.59 0.65
C GLN A 3 -22.22 32.86 -0.76
N ILE A 4 -21.17 32.14 -1.19
CA ILE A 4 -20.58 32.25 -2.53
C ILE A 4 -21.07 31.09 -3.39
N GLU A 5 -21.67 31.44 -4.55
CA GLU A 5 -22.04 30.44 -5.57
C GLU A 5 -21.19 30.62 -6.83
N PHE A 6 -20.73 29.52 -7.42
CA PHE A 6 -19.94 29.49 -8.64
C PHE A 6 -19.98 28.13 -9.32
N GLY A 7 -19.42 28.05 -10.53
CA GLY A 7 -19.37 26.84 -11.35
C GLY A 7 -20.63 26.63 -12.20
N SER A 8 -20.47 26.09 -13.39
CA SER A 8 -21.55 25.82 -14.33
C SER A 8 -21.89 24.34 -14.46
N LYS A 9 -20.90 23.48 -14.67
CA LYS A 9 -21.09 22.02 -14.70
C LYS A 9 -21.33 21.44 -13.31
N VAL A 10 -20.61 21.94 -12.33
CA VAL A 10 -20.80 21.66 -10.91
C VAL A 10 -21.06 22.96 -10.22
N ARG A 11 -22.27 23.15 -9.73
CA ARG A 11 -22.60 24.33 -8.91
C ARG A 11 -22.09 24.13 -7.52
N VAL A 12 -21.16 24.97 -7.09
CA VAL A 12 -20.61 24.98 -5.74
C VAL A 12 -21.28 26.09 -4.94
N ARG A 13 -21.76 25.76 -3.74
CA ARG A 13 -22.18 26.71 -2.71
C ARG A 13 -21.27 26.58 -1.52
N LEU A 14 -20.62 27.67 -1.17
CA LEU A 14 -19.70 27.76 -0.04
C LEU A 14 -20.22 28.78 0.97
N ASP A 15 -20.33 28.40 2.22
CA ASP A 15 -20.45 29.32 3.34
C ASP A 15 -19.04 29.69 3.85
N PRO A 16 -18.54 30.92 3.61
CA PRO A 16 -17.19 31.28 4.02
C PRO A 16 -17.01 31.42 5.55
N GLN A 17 -18.08 31.44 6.34
CA GLN A 17 -18.03 31.50 7.79
C GLN A 17 -17.77 30.13 8.39
N THR A 18 -18.55 29.16 7.96
CA THR A 18 -18.55 27.79 8.48
C THR A 18 -17.68 26.85 7.64
N MET A 19 -17.34 27.26 6.41
CA MET A 19 -16.71 26.44 5.38
C MET A 19 -17.59 25.26 4.92
N ASP A 20 -18.90 25.34 5.15
CA ASP A 20 -19.84 24.34 4.63
C ASP A 20 -19.90 24.41 3.11
N ILE A 21 -19.86 23.24 2.48
CA ILE A 21 -19.77 23.08 1.03
C ILE A 21 -20.94 22.23 0.56
N ARG A 22 -21.54 22.66 -0.57
CA ARG A 22 -22.50 21.85 -1.34
C ARG A 22 -22.07 21.85 -2.79
N LEU A 23 -22.03 20.65 -3.37
CA LEU A 23 -21.77 20.43 -4.79
C LEU A 23 -23.06 19.90 -5.41
N GLU A 24 -23.54 20.54 -6.46
CA GLU A 24 -24.77 20.17 -7.16
C GLU A 24 -24.47 19.97 -8.66
N THR A 25 -24.91 18.85 -9.18
CA THR A 25 -24.87 18.51 -10.62
C THR A 25 -26.28 18.21 -11.12
N ALA A 26 -26.42 17.97 -12.41
CA ALA A 26 -27.71 17.52 -12.97
C ALA A 26 -28.17 16.15 -12.43
N PHE A 27 -27.22 15.33 -11.92
CA PHE A 27 -27.45 13.95 -11.54
C PHE A 27 -27.25 13.66 -10.03
N GLY A 28 -26.70 14.58 -9.25
CA GLY A 28 -26.45 14.31 -7.84
C GLY A 28 -26.13 15.56 -7.02
N ARG A 29 -26.27 15.41 -5.72
CA ARG A 29 -25.92 16.42 -4.72
C ARG A 29 -24.98 15.84 -3.69
N TYR A 30 -23.97 16.61 -3.30
CA TYR A 30 -22.95 16.23 -2.33
C TYR A 30 -22.76 17.38 -1.36
N ALA A 31 -22.61 17.08 -0.07
CA ALA A 31 -22.49 18.13 0.94
C ALA A 31 -21.59 17.71 2.10
N SER A 32 -20.94 18.70 2.70
CA SER A 32 -20.39 18.56 4.03
C SER A 32 -21.50 18.62 5.09
N ARG A 33 -21.25 18.08 6.27
CA ARG A 33 -22.17 18.12 7.40
C ARG A 33 -21.74 19.14 8.44
N ALA A 34 -22.71 19.80 9.07
CA ALA A 34 -22.49 20.90 10.00
C ALA A 34 -21.72 20.52 11.26
N GLU A 35 -21.73 19.25 11.67
CA GLU A 35 -20.98 18.74 12.80
C GLU A 35 -19.47 18.67 12.59
N PHE A 36 -19.01 18.69 11.33
CA PHE A 36 -17.60 18.63 10.99
C PHE A 36 -17.09 20.01 10.56
N ARG A 37 -16.35 20.66 11.44
CA ARG A 37 -15.75 21.98 11.19
C ARG A 37 -14.25 21.82 10.91
N PRO A 38 -13.67 22.59 9.96
CA PRO A 38 -12.25 22.57 9.71
C PRO A 38 -11.48 23.15 10.89
N TYR A 39 -10.27 22.62 11.10
CA TYR A 39 -9.38 23.01 12.18
C TYR A 39 -7.93 22.70 11.80
N PHE A 40 -7.00 23.23 12.56
CA PHE A 40 -5.64 22.71 12.59
C PHE A 40 -5.29 22.22 14.00
N ILE A 41 -4.25 21.41 14.08
CA ILE A 41 -3.63 20.96 15.33
C ILE A 41 -2.23 21.56 15.36
N ASP A 42 -1.88 22.22 16.46
CA ASP A 42 -0.53 22.73 16.65
C ASP A 42 0.45 21.64 17.11
N MET A 43 1.73 21.99 17.25
CA MET A 43 2.77 21.02 17.65
C MET A 43 2.61 20.54 19.09
N GLU A 44 1.85 21.26 19.92
CA GLU A 44 1.53 20.89 21.31
C GLU A 44 0.27 20.00 21.40
N GLY A 45 -0.44 19.79 20.26
CA GLY A 45 -1.65 18.97 20.17
C GLY A 45 -2.94 19.76 20.42
N GLU A 46 -2.90 21.10 20.54
CA GLU A 46 -4.09 21.92 20.69
C GLU A 46 -4.87 21.98 19.36
N ARG A 47 -6.17 21.67 19.40
CA ARG A 47 -7.07 21.78 18.25
C ARG A 47 -7.62 23.19 18.14
N VAL A 48 -7.29 23.89 17.05
CA VAL A 48 -7.68 25.27 16.79
C VAL A 48 -8.68 25.31 15.62
N PRO A 49 -9.95 25.63 15.87
CA PRO A 49 -10.96 25.66 14.79
C PRO A 49 -10.72 26.87 13.86
N PHE A 50 -11.10 26.74 12.60
CA PHE A 50 -10.98 27.87 11.66
C PHE A 50 -11.83 29.08 12.06
N SER A 51 -12.88 28.89 12.88
CA SER A 51 -13.65 29.99 13.46
C SER A 51 -12.84 30.90 14.39
N ALA A 52 -11.68 30.46 14.87
CA ALA A 52 -10.75 31.25 15.68
C ALA A 52 -9.92 32.26 14.86
N ALA A 53 -10.06 32.31 13.54
CA ALA A 53 -9.43 33.30 12.68
C ALA A 53 -10.09 34.68 12.86
N GLU A 54 -9.35 35.65 13.39
CA GLU A 54 -9.79 37.04 13.57
C GLU A 54 -9.82 37.80 12.21
N GLN A 55 -8.98 37.40 11.26
CA GLN A 55 -8.90 37.96 9.92
C GLN A 55 -9.48 36.98 8.92
N ARG A 56 -10.52 37.39 8.21
CA ARG A 56 -11.21 36.58 7.21
C ARG A 56 -11.66 37.42 6.04
N SER A 57 -11.34 36.98 4.83
CA SER A 57 -11.91 37.51 3.60
C SER A 57 -12.29 36.39 2.65
N ALA A 58 -13.31 36.61 1.85
CA ALA A 58 -13.75 35.63 0.87
C ALA A 58 -14.15 36.36 -0.42
N VAL A 59 -13.78 35.79 -1.55
CA VAL A 59 -14.01 36.33 -2.87
C VAL A 59 -14.27 35.23 -3.88
N ARG A 60 -15.20 35.47 -4.81
CA ARG A 60 -15.31 34.69 -6.03
C ARG A 60 -14.18 35.09 -6.98
N TRP A 61 -13.60 34.11 -7.62
CA TRP A 61 -12.49 34.27 -8.56
C TRP A 61 -12.78 33.50 -9.84
N ASP A 62 -12.85 34.19 -10.96
CA ASP A 62 -12.99 33.56 -12.27
C ASP A 62 -11.59 33.47 -12.91
N CYS A 63 -11.17 32.26 -13.28
CA CYS A 63 -9.88 31.97 -13.89
C CYS A 63 -10.08 31.39 -15.30
N GLY A 64 -9.00 31.32 -16.10
CA GLY A 64 -9.08 30.79 -17.47
C GLY A 64 -9.48 29.33 -17.59
N THR A 65 -9.30 28.55 -16.50
CA THR A 65 -9.67 27.12 -16.41
C THR A 65 -11.06 26.90 -15.84
N GLY A 66 -11.61 27.90 -15.14
CA GLY A 66 -12.90 27.77 -14.48
C GLY A 66 -13.23 28.90 -13.54
N SER A 67 -14.08 28.63 -12.57
CA SER A 67 -14.46 29.54 -11.52
C SER A 67 -14.13 28.99 -10.15
N ALA A 68 -13.79 29.88 -9.21
CA ALA A 68 -13.34 29.49 -7.88
C ALA A 68 -13.91 30.39 -6.78
N ALA A 69 -13.89 29.91 -5.55
CA ALA A 69 -13.97 30.71 -4.35
C ALA A 69 -12.63 30.67 -3.61
N ARG A 70 -12.18 31.83 -3.13
CA ARG A 70 -10.98 31.97 -2.31
C ARG A 70 -11.35 32.51 -0.93
N VAL A 71 -10.94 31.80 0.11
CA VAL A 71 -11.12 32.21 1.51
C VAL A 71 -9.77 32.35 2.15
N ARG A 72 -9.41 33.56 2.58
CA ARG A 72 -8.18 33.84 3.32
C ARG A 72 -8.49 33.89 4.81
N LEU A 73 -7.72 33.16 5.59
CA LEU A 73 -7.84 33.06 7.03
C LEU A 73 -6.50 33.38 7.69
N GLY A 74 -6.53 34.21 8.72
CA GLY A 74 -5.33 34.56 9.47
C GLY A 74 -5.67 35.15 10.84
N GLY A 75 -4.63 35.52 11.61
CA GLY A 75 -4.82 36.06 12.95
C GLY A 75 -5.48 35.06 13.90
N PHE A 76 -5.18 33.77 13.74
CA PHE A 76 -5.71 32.75 14.62
C PHE A 76 -5.29 32.98 16.07
N ARG A 77 -6.27 32.84 16.96
CA ARG A 77 -6.07 33.07 18.39
C ARG A 77 -6.90 32.12 19.24
N THR A 78 -6.27 31.57 20.26
CA THR A 78 -6.94 30.91 21.38
C THR A 78 -6.75 31.75 22.66
N GLU A 79 -7.28 31.30 23.78
CA GLU A 79 -7.04 31.96 25.06
C GLU A 79 -5.55 31.93 25.47
N LYS A 80 -4.81 30.94 24.98
CA LYS A 80 -3.43 30.68 25.36
C LYS A 80 -2.40 31.28 24.41
N LYS A 81 -2.71 31.34 23.09
CA LYS A 81 -1.70 31.59 22.06
C LYS A 81 -2.28 32.34 20.86
N ARG A 82 -1.43 33.14 20.23
CA ARG A 82 -1.63 33.68 18.87
C ARG A 82 -0.75 32.94 17.91
N TYR A 83 -1.29 32.61 16.73
CA TYR A 83 -0.62 31.85 15.68
C TYR A 83 -0.21 32.78 14.54
N ALA A 84 0.97 32.54 13.99
CA ALA A 84 1.45 33.24 12.81
C ALA A 84 0.79 32.74 11.53
N LEU A 85 0.08 31.60 11.60
CA LEU A 85 -0.55 30.95 10.47
C LEU A 85 -1.49 31.88 9.70
N GLU A 86 -1.27 31.96 8.40
CA GLU A 86 -2.17 32.57 7.44
C GLU A 86 -2.29 31.65 6.22
N ILE A 87 -3.50 31.27 5.86
CA ILE A 87 -3.80 30.33 4.78
C ILE A 87 -4.80 30.90 3.79
N LEU A 88 -4.66 30.49 2.54
CA LEU A 88 -5.65 30.68 1.49
C LEU A 88 -6.23 29.31 1.14
N LEU A 89 -7.54 29.18 1.26
CA LEU A 89 -8.31 28.03 0.82
C LEU A 89 -8.96 28.37 -0.50
N GLN A 90 -8.66 27.61 -1.55
CA GLN A 90 -9.26 27.75 -2.85
C GLN A 90 -10.09 26.52 -3.18
N ILE A 91 -11.32 26.76 -3.66
CA ILE A 91 -12.18 25.72 -4.23
C ILE A 91 -12.44 26.13 -5.67
N GLU A 92 -11.97 25.34 -6.63
CA GLU A 92 -12.05 25.63 -8.06
C GLU A 92 -12.84 24.55 -8.78
N VAL A 93 -13.75 24.95 -9.65
CA VAL A 93 -14.43 24.07 -10.61
C VAL A 93 -13.71 24.18 -11.95
N LEU A 94 -13.16 23.10 -12.44
CA LEU A 94 -12.60 22.99 -13.79
C LEU A 94 -13.76 22.85 -14.79
N GLU A 95 -14.11 23.91 -15.50
CA GLU A 95 -15.33 23.95 -16.32
C GLU A 95 -15.32 22.97 -17.51
N GLN A 96 -14.15 22.55 -17.96
CA GLN A 96 -14.04 21.55 -19.04
C GLN A 96 -14.45 20.16 -18.59
N THR A 97 -13.99 19.73 -17.42
CA THR A 97 -14.17 18.35 -16.90
C THR A 97 -15.29 18.26 -15.87
N GLY A 98 -15.58 19.34 -15.13
CA GLY A 98 -16.47 19.34 -13.98
C GLY A 98 -15.79 18.81 -12.71
N GLU A 99 -14.48 18.70 -12.70
CA GLU A 99 -13.72 18.34 -11.50
C GLU A 99 -13.66 19.51 -10.53
N VAL A 100 -13.60 19.23 -9.24
CA VAL A 100 -13.48 20.23 -8.18
C VAL A 100 -12.15 20.06 -7.48
N LEU A 101 -11.33 21.12 -7.47
CA LEU A 101 -10.07 21.16 -6.76
C LEU A 101 -10.24 21.89 -5.43
N PHE A 102 -9.76 21.25 -4.36
CA PHE A 102 -9.62 21.85 -3.04
C PHE A 102 -8.13 22.10 -2.79
N GLU A 103 -7.74 23.35 -2.69
CA GLU A 103 -6.34 23.75 -2.53
C GLU A 103 -6.14 24.53 -1.23
N LEU A 104 -5.25 24.03 -0.38
CA LEU A 104 -4.77 24.72 0.81
C LEU A 104 -3.39 25.31 0.50
N ILE A 105 -3.27 26.63 0.58
CA ILE A 105 -2.07 27.39 0.23
C ILE A 105 -1.60 28.14 1.48
N PRO A 106 -0.46 27.78 2.08
CA PRO A 106 0.11 28.55 3.17
C PRO A 106 0.62 29.90 2.63
N LEU A 107 0.22 31.00 3.27
CA LEU A 107 0.68 32.35 2.93
C LEU A 107 1.73 32.86 3.91
N ARG A 108 1.55 32.51 5.18
CA ARG A 108 2.46 32.82 6.27
C ARG A 108 2.35 31.73 7.33
N GLU A 109 3.47 31.32 7.88
CA GLU A 109 3.54 30.35 8.95
C GLU A 109 4.85 30.53 9.75
N ALA A 110 4.85 30.10 11.00
CA ALA A 110 6.06 29.97 11.80
C ALA A 110 6.54 28.52 11.83
N TYR A 111 7.85 28.33 11.81
CA TYR A 111 8.45 27.00 11.95
C TYR A 111 8.05 26.35 13.28
N GLY A 112 7.62 25.09 13.23
CA GLY A 112 7.23 24.33 14.42
C GLY A 112 5.94 24.84 15.09
N GLU A 113 5.04 25.50 14.37
CA GLU A 113 3.78 25.99 14.92
C GLU A 113 2.60 25.06 14.63
N VAL A 114 2.49 24.55 13.41
CA VAL A 114 1.36 23.74 12.95
C VAL A 114 1.81 22.30 12.70
N LYS A 115 1.13 21.35 13.33
CA LYS A 115 1.36 19.92 13.12
C LYS A 115 0.57 19.40 11.90
N LYS A 116 -0.72 19.72 11.84
CA LYS A 116 -1.56 19.31 10.71
C LYS A 116 -2.81 20.18 10.56
N ILE A 117 -3.35 20.23 9.35
CA ILE A 117 -4.56 20.97 8.98
C ILE A 117 -5.61 20.02 8.43
N CYS A 118 -6.82 20.03 8.99
CA CYS A 118 -7.95 19.18 8.62
C CYS A 118 -8.94 19.99 7.78
N TRP A 119 -8.83 19.90 6.46
CA TRP A 119 -9.66 20.52 5.45
C TRP A 119 -9.39 19.88 4.07
N PRO A 120 -10.40 19.70 3.19
CA PRO A 120 -11.83 19.98 3.39
C PRO A 120 -12.52 19.02 4.36
N GLN A 121 -13.74 19.41 4.77
CA GLN A 121 -14.59 18.54 5.56
C GLN A 121 -15.03 17.31 4.74
N PRO A 122 -15.43 16.21 5.40
CA PRO A 122 -15.99 15.04 4.74
C PRO A 122 -17.16 15.41 3.83
N LEU A 123 -17.17 14.86 2.62
CA LEU A 123 -18.27 14.95 1.68
C LEU A 123 -19.14 13.70 1.75
N TYR A 124 -20.45 13.89 1.65
CA TYR A 124 -21.43 12.83 1.63
C TYR A 124 -22.30 12.92 0.39
N VAL A 125 -22.64 11.77 -0.19
CA VAL A 125 -23.65 11.65 -1.24
C VAL A 125 -25.01 11.94 -0.62
N CYS A 126 -25.72 12.95 -1.12
CA CYS A 126 -27.06 13.33 -0.64
C CYS A 126 -28.11 12.74 -1.57
N GLY A 127 -29.12 12.06 -1.03
CA GLY A 127 -30.21 11.48 -1.81
C GLY A 127 -31.20 10.71 -0.95
N GLU A 128 -32.29 10.25 -1.56
CA GLU A 128 -33.25 9.37 -0.89
C GLU A 128 -32.58 8.01 -0.62
N GLU A 129 -32.89 7.38 0.51
CA GLU A 129 -32.29 6.15 1.02
C GLU A 129 -32.68 4.88 0.21
N ARG A 130 -32.95 4.98 -1.08
CA ARG A 130 -33.44 3.86 -1.90
C ARG A 130 -32.33 2.88 -2.32
N ALA A 131 -31.09 3.34 -2.45
CA ALA A 131 -29.96 2.52 -2.82
C ALA A 131 -28.99 2.36 -1.65
N ARG A 132 -28.50 1.14 -1.44
CA ARG A 132 -27.44 0.85 -0.48
C ARG A 132 -26.20 1.66 -0.85
N GLY A 133 -25.65 2.38 0.12
CA GLY A 133 -24.42 3.16 -0.06
C GLY A 133 -23.18 2.36 0.27
N PHE A 134 -22.07 2.73 -0.36
CA PHE A 134 -20.75 2.15 -0.13
C PHE A 134 -19.68 3.23 -0.15
N THR A 135 -18.68 3.03 0.70
CA THR A 135 -17.41 3.75 0.61
C THR A 135 -16.32 2.78 0.18
N ALA A 136 -15.65 3.10 -0.93
CA ALA A 136 -14.49 2.37 -1.43
C ALA A 136 -13.23 2.99 -0.83
N MET A 137 -12.45 2.18 -0.14
CA MET A 137 -11.20 2.57 0.50
C MET A 137 -10.08 1.62 0.05
N PRO A 138 -8.96 2.14 -0.45
CA PRO A 138 -7.81 1.33 -0.85
C PRO A 138 -6.98 0.93 0.38
N MET A 139 -7.63 0.36 1.37
CA MET A 139 -7.02 -0.36 2.47
C MET A 139 -6.50 -1.68 1.90
N MET A 140 -5.18 -1.93 2.00
CA MET A 140 -4.56 -3.10 1.38
C MET A 140 -4.95 -3.22 -0.12
N GLN A 141 -5.44 -4.37 -0.57
CA GLN A 141 -5.86 -4.58 -1.96
C GLN A 141 -7.19 -3.89 -2.31
N GLY A 142 -7.96 -3.46 -1.32
CA GLY A 142 -9.20 -2.70 -1.47
C GLY A 142 -10.39 -3.25 -0.72
N MET A 143 -11.12 -2.37 -0.05
CA MET A 143 -12.31 -2.70 0.75
C MET A 143 -13.48 -1.80 0.39
N LEU A 144 -14.69 -2.37 0.46
CA LEU A 144 -15.92 -1.61 0.52
C LEU A 144 -16.47 -1.61 1.93
N ILE A 145 -16.83 -0.42 2.40
CA ILE A 145 -17.52 -0.19 3.66
C ILE A 145 -19.00 0.10 3.32
N PRO A 146 -19.94 -0.81 3.57
CA PRO A 146 -21.36 -0.51 3.39
C PRO A 146 -21.86 0.52 4.41
N ASP A 147 -22.76 1.40 4.01
CA ASP A 147 -23.38 2.38 4.93
C ASP A 147 -24.15 1.70 6.08
N ASP A 148 -24.65 0.49 5.85
CA ASP A 148 -25.37 -0.34 6.82
C ASP A 148 -24.47 -1.33 7.58
N CYS A 149 -23.15 -1.19 7.48
CA CYS A 149 -22.19 -1.99 8.23
C CYS A 149 -22.42 -1.79 9.74
N PRO A 150 -22.53 -2.87 10.54
CA PRO A 150 -22.71 -2.76 11.98
C PRO A 150 -21.43 -2.48 12.76
N ASP A 151 -20.27 -2.57 12.12
CA ASP A 151 -18.97 -2.44 12.76
C ASP A 151 -18.57 -0.97 12.93
N GLU A 152 -17.98 -0.61 14.06
CA GLU A 152 -17.28 0.64 14.22
C GLU A 152 -15.85 0.51 13.68
N LEU A 153 -15.45 1.44 12.81
CA LEU A 153 -14.13 1.43 12.20
C LEU A 153 -13.39 2.72 12.50
N HIS A 154 -12.13 2.60 12.84
CA HIS A 154 -11.18 3.69 13.02
C HIS A 154 -9.77 3.22 12.62
N PRO A 155 -8.84 4.14 12.40
CA PRO A 155 -7.47 3.78 12.03
C PRO A 155 -6.80 2.83 13.02
N PHE A 156 -6.18 1.79 12.50
CA PHE A 156 -5.52 0.76 13.30
C PHE A 156 -3.99 0.92 13.36
N LEU A 157 -3.33 1.13 12.21
CA LEU A 157 -1.88 1.23 12.09
C LEU A 157 -1.43 2.66 11.80
N SER A 158 -1.53 3.04 10.54
CA SER A 158 -1.13 4.36 10.07
C SER A 158 -2.15 4.90 9.09
N THR A 159 -2.58 6.12 9.32
CA THR A 159 -3.48 6.83 8.39
C THR A 159 -2.73 7.55 7.28
N ARG A 160 -1.41 7.51 7.26
CA ARG A 160 -0.62 8.15 6.21
C ARG A 160 -0.89 7.50 4.87
N VAL A 161 -1.05 8.34 3.87
CA VAL A 161 -1.20 7.90 2.49
C VAL A 161 0.10 7.24 2.02
N CYS A 162 0.00 6.20 1.22
CA CYS A 162 1.08 5.31 0.83
C CYS A 162 1.62 4.46 2.00
N SER A 163 0.69 3.94 2.80
CA SER A 163 0.90 2.90 3.80
C SER A 163 -0.20 1.84 3.69
N THR A 164 -0.09 0.78 4.46
CA THR A 164 -1.01 -0.38 4.43
C THR A 164 -2.50 0.00 4.53
N GLU A 165 -2.86 1.00 5.32
CA GLU A 165 -4.27 1.43 5.47
C GLU A 165 -4.75 2.37 4.34
N CYS A 166 -3.86 2.89 3.51
CA CYS A 166 -4.18 3.70 2.35
C CYS A 166 -3.11 3.55 1.26
N VAL A 167 -3.07 2.40 0.59
CA VAL A 167 -2.05 2.07 -0.41
C VAL A 167 -2.11 2.93 -1.67
N LEU A 168 -3.28 3.49 -1.98
CA LEU A 168 -3.50 4.39 -3.11
C LEU A 168 -4.06 5.72 -2.61
N PRO A 169 -3.63 6.88 -3.14
CA PRO A 169 -4.02 8.20 -2.63
C PRO A 169 -5.43 8.61 -3.07
N PHE A 170 -6.43 7.78 -2.79
CA PHE A 170 -7.82 8.12 -3.07
C PHE A 170 -8.79 7.44 -2.10
N TRP A 171 -10.02 7.91 -2.08
CA TRP A 171 -11.21 7.21 -1.61
C TRP A 171 -12.42 7.65 -2.44
N GLY A 172 -13.53 6.95 -2.31
CA GLY A 172 -14.76 7.36 -2.96
C GLY A 172 -15.98 6.81 -2.24
N SER A 173 -17.09 7.53 -2.35
CA SER A 173 -18.38 7.08 -1.83
C SER A 173 -19.42 7.13 -2.93
N TYR A 174 -20.32 6.16 -2.96
CA TYR A 174 -21.34 6.05 -3.99
C TYR A 174 -22.62 5.38 -3.50
N ARG A 175 -23.69 5.70 -4.18
CA ARG A 175 -24.99 5.01 -4.19
C ARG A 175 -25.35 4.71 -5.64
N GLU A 176 -26.31 5.41 -6.25
CA GLU A 176 -26.48 5.44 -7.72
C GLU A 176 -25.43 6.37 -8.35
N SER A 177 -25.34 7.59 -7.86
CA SER A 177 -24.26 8.53 -8.15
C SER A 177 -23.15 8.44 -7.10
N GLY A 178 -21.99 9.04 -7.40
CA GLY A 178 -20.89 8.99 -6.45
C GLY A 178 -19.78 9.99 -6.75
N PHE A 179 -18.75 9.97 -5.91
CA PHE A 179 -17.55 10.79 -6.11
C PHE A 179 -16.28 9.99 -5.82
N LEU A 180 -15.20 10.40 -6.48
CA LEU A 180 -13.83 10.02 -6.22
C LEU A 180 -13.08 11.23 -5.67
N ALA A 181 -12.37 11.08 -4.56
CA ALA A 181 -11.46 12.08 -4.01
C ALA A 181 -10.03 11.58 -4.15
N ILE A 182 -9.17 12.30 -4.89
CA ILE A 182 -7.77 11.97 -5.15
C ILE A 182 -6.88 12.94 -4.37
N ILE A 183 -5.98 12.40 -3.57
CA ILE A 183 -5.02 13.17 -2.75
C ILE A 183 -3.76 13.40 -3.58
N GLU A 184 -3.71 14.51 -4.35
CA GLU A 184 -2.55 14.80 -5.22
C GLU A 184 -1.27 15.07 -4.41
N SER A 185 -1.40 15.69 -3.24
CA SER A 185 -0.28 15.97 -2.34
C SER A 185 -0.07 14.86 -1.30
N TYR A 186 0.03 13.62 -1.76
CA TYR A 186 -0.01 12.41 -0.94
C TYR A 186 1.10 12.30 0.11
N ALA A 187 2.30 12.84 -0.18
CA ALA A 187 3.48 12.61 0.67
C ALA A 187 3.31 13.13 2.11
N ASP A 188 2.60 14.26 2.28
CA ASP A 188 2.34 14.87 3.58
C ASP A 188 0.83 14.88 3.89
N ALA A 189 0.18 13.75 3.64
CA ALA A 189 -1.25 13.57 3.86
C ALA A 189 -1.55 12.34 4.70
N CYS A 190 -2.53 12.48 5.58
CA CYS A 190 -3.19 11.37 6.26
C CYS A 190 -4.64 11.29 5.80
N LEU A 191 -5.17 10.07 5.71
CA LEU A 191 -6.59 9.84 5.53
C LEU A 191 -7.24 9.63 6.92
N ASP A 192 -8.03 10.61 7.37
CA ASP A 192 -8.85 10.46 8.58
C ASP A 192 -10.13 9.74 8.20
N TYR A 193 -10.31 8.52 8.67
CA TYR A 193 -11.52 7.76 8.43
C TYR A 193 -12.15 7.29 9.75
N HIS A 194 -13.47 7.29 9.75
CA HIS A 194 -14.26 6.76 10.86
C HIS A 194 -15.61 6.28 10.33
N HIS A 195 -16.03 5.11 10.75
CA HIS A 195 -17.35 4.57 10.47
C HIS A 195 -18.06 4.25 11.78
N LEU A 196 -19.19 4.86 12.00
CA LEU A 196 -20.10 4.49 13.07
C LEU A 196 -21.11 3.45 12.58
N PRO A 197 -21.54 2.52 13.42
CA PRO A 197 -22.53 1.51 13.06
C PRO A 197 -23.74 2.09 12.33
N TYR A 198 -24.08 1.50 11.19
CA TYR A 198 -25.24 1.87 10.37
C TYR A 198 -25.25 3.31 9.84
N GLN A 199 -24.08 3.89 9.60
CA GLN A 199 -23.93 5.24 9.04
C GLN A 199 -22.94 5.24 7.88
N PRO A 200 -23.05 6.21 6.93
CA PRO A 200 -22.00 6.41 5.93
C PRO A 200 -20.64 6.68 6.57
N ALA A 201 -19.59 6.08 6.03
CA ALA A 201 -18.25 6.33 6.50
C ALA A 201 -17.86 7.79 6.33
N ARG A 202 -17.17 8.34 7.34
CA ARG A 202 -16.61 9.68 7.34
C ARG A 202 -15.15 9.61 6.91
N LEU A 203 -14.82 10.22 5.77
CA LEU A 203 -13.43 10.32 5.30
C LEU A 203 -13.09 11.77 4.99
N SER A 204 -11.89 12.17 5.41
CA SER A 204 -11.32 13.46 5.10
C SER A 204 -9.79 13.39 5.07
N VAL A 205 -9.18 14.32 4.36
CA VAL A 205 -7.72 14.45 4.35
C VAL A 205 -7.25 15.36 5.48
N GLN A 206 -6.15 14.97 6.11
CA GLN A 206 -5.40 15.79 7.04
C GLN A 206 -4.02 16.07 6.42
N TRP A 207 -3.70 17.36 6.26
CA TRP A 207 -2.43 17.80 5.69
C TRP A 207 -1.39 17.97 6.80
N GLU A 208 -0.36 17.18 6.80
CA GLU A 208 0.74 17.28 7.76
C GLU A 208 1.74 18.36 7.34
N HIS A 209 2.48 18.89 8.32
CA HIS A 209 3.66 19.70 8.03
C HIS A 209 4.71 18.89 7.26
N SER A 210 5.54 19.57 6.49
CA SER A 210 6.76 19.03 5.90
C SER A 210 7.94 19.79 6.48
N MET A 211 8.82 19.10 7.20
CA MET A 211 9.99 19.68 7.86
C MET A 211 9.66 20.91 8.73
N GLY A 212 8.55 20.84 9.50
CA GLY A 212 8.15 21.85 10.49
C GLY A 212 7.27 22.99 10.00
N THR A 213 6.87 23.00 8.71
CA THR A 213 5.92 23.96 8.13
C THR A 213 4.99 23.22 7.14
N ILE A 214 3.82 23.77 6.84
CA ILE A 214 3.00 23.24 5.73
C ILE A 214 3.75 23.41 4.41
N GLY A 215 4.42 24.55 4.21
CA GLY A 215 5.49 24.79 3.26
C GLY A 215 5.08 24.91 1.80
N TYR A 216 4.10 24.13 1.33
CA TYR A 216 3.67 24.13 -0.06
C TYR A 216 2.16 23.86 -0.20
N ARG A 217 1.61 24.15 -1.38
CA ARG A 217 0.21 23.90 -1.71
C ARG A 217 -0.15 22.42 -1.52
N ARG A 218 -1.29 22.17 -0.87
CA ARG A 218 -1.92 20.86 -0.77
C ARG A 218 -3.14 20.80 -1.66
N THR A 219 -3.29 19.74 -2.43
CA THR A 219 -4.39 19.60 -3.42
C THR A 219 -5.13 18.29 -3.23
N LEU A 220 -6.46 18.40 -3.08
CA LEU A 220 -7.41 17.29 -3.19
C LEU A 220 -8.27 17.54 -4.44
N ARG A 221 -8.35 16.56 -5.32
CA ARG A 221 -9.19 16.56 -6.52
C ARG A 221 -10.44 15.73 -6.29
N VAL A 222 -11.60 16.24 -6.65
CA VAL A 222 -12.87 15.51 -6.56
C VAL A 222 -13.48 15.40 -7.95
N GLN A 223 -13.81 14.17 -8.34
CA GLN A 223 -14.57 13.85 -9.57
C GLN A 223 -15.94 13.32 -9.18
N LEU A 224 -16.98 13.76 -9.90
CA LEU A 224 -18.38 13.41 -9.63
C LEU A 224 -18.92 12.53 -10.77
N PHE A 225 -19.71 11.51 -10.43
CA PHE A 225 -20.22 10.51 -11.39
C PHE A 225 -21.73 10.36 -11.28
N GLU A 226 -22.41 10.31 -12.44
CA GLU A 226 -23.86 10.04 -12.55
C GLU A 226 -24.19 8.61 -12.16
N THR A 227 -23.40 7.67 -12.66
CA THR A 227 -23.43 6.26 -12.26
C THR A 227 -22.07 5.89 -11.70
N CYS A 228 -22.05 5.29 -10.51
CA CYS A 228 -20.83 5.03 -9.80
C CYS A 228 -20.86 3.67 -9.09
N ASP A 229 -19.76 2.97 -9.20
CA ASP A 229 -19.39 1.80 -8.42
C ASP A 229 -17.88 1.81 -8.15
N HIS A 230 -17.39 0.83 -7.41
CA HIS A 230 -15.96 0.72 -7.10
C HIS A 230 -15.08 0.55 -8.34
N VAL A 231 -15.60 -0.07 -9.41
CA VAL A 231 -14.87 -0.21 -10.68
C VAL A 231 -14.70 1.16 -11.33
N ARG A 232 -15.77 1.96 -11.38
CA ARG A 232 -15.72 3.31 -11.92
C ARG A 232 -14.72 4.18 -11.18
N LEU A 233 -14.68 4.09 -9.83
CA LEU A 233 -13.73 4.81 -9.00
C LEU A 233 -12.28 4.40 -9.30
N ALA A 234 -11.99 3.09 -9.31
CA ALA A 234 -10.66 2.57 -9.60
C ALA A 234 -10.19 2.95 -11.02
N LYS A 235 -11.08 2.88 -12.03
CA LYS A 235 -10.75 3.25 -13.42
C LYS A 235 -10.53 4.75 -13.58
N ALA A 236 -11.26 5.58 -12.88
CA ALA A 236 -11.05 7.03 -12.87
C ALA A 236 -9.70 7.38 -12.22
N PHE A 237 -9.35 6.75 -11.11
CA PHE A 237 -8.04 6.90 -10.49
C PHE A 237 -6.91 6.41 -11.41
N ARG A 238 -7.08 5.24 -12.06
CA ARG A 238 -6.14 4.73 -13.05
C ARG A 238 -5.90 5.73 -14.19
N ALA A 239 -6.96 6.33 -14.73
CA ALA A 239 -6.85 7.33 -15.79
C ALA A 239 -6.07 8.57 -15.33
N TRP A 240 -6.32 9.02 -14.10
CA TRP A 240 -5.58 10.13 -13.49
C TRP A 240 -4.10 9.77 -13.32
N THR A 241 -3.76 8.63 -12.69
CA THR A 241 -2.38 8.17 -12.52
C THR A 241 -1.64 8.09 -13.85
N ARG A 242 -2.29 7.51 -14.87
CA ARG A 242 -1.72 7.40 -16.22
C ARG A 242 -1.40 8.77 -16.83
N SER A 243 -2.21 9.79 -16.55
CA SER A 243 -1.99 11.15 -17.07
C SER A 243 -0.90 11.93 -16.33
N VAL A 244 -0.65 11.61 -15.04
CA VAL A 244 0.29 12.37 -14.19
C VAL A 244 1.68 11.71 -14.14
N GLU A 245 1.74 10.39 -13.95
CA GLU A 245 2.99 9.67 -13.76
C GLU A 245 3.26 8.61 -14.84
N GLY A 246 2.26 8.27 -15.62
CA GLY A 246 2.30 7.12 -16.51
C GLY A 246 2.07 5.80 -15.75
N LEU A 247 1.90 4.73 -16.52
CA LEU A 247 1.86 3.36 -16.03
C LEU A 247 2.93 2.57 -16.75
N VAL A 248 3.87 2.00 -16.02
CA VAL A 248 4.89 1.11 -16.57
C VAL A 248 4.37 -0.32 -16.46
N THR A 249 4.05 -0.92 -17.59
CA THR A 249 3.48 -2.27 -17.64
C THR A 249 4.53 -3.36 -17.48
N LEU A 250 4.11 -4.56 -17.06
CA LEU A 250 4.96 -5.75 -17.04
C LEU A 250 5.51 -6.09 -18.43
N GLU A 251 4.77 -5.79 -19.50
CA GLU A 251 5.24 -5.98 -20.86
C GLU A 251 6.45 -5.08 -21.17
N GLU A 252 6.41 -3.80 -20.78
CA GLU A 252 7.53 -2.88 -20.90
C GLU A 252 8.72 -3.30 -20.03
N LYS A 253 8.46 -3.80 -18.83
CA LYS A 253 9.49 -4.33 -17.90
C LYS A 253 10.13 -5.61 -18.45
N ALA A 254 9.32 -6.54 -18.99
CA ALA A 254 9.78 -7.79 -19.59
C ALA A 254 10.62 -7.60 -20.86
N VAL A 255 10.33 -6.56 -21.66
CA VAL A 255 11.17 -6.19 -22.81
C VAL A 255 12.58 -5.78 -22.36
N ARG A 256 12.71 -5.21 -21.16
CA ARG A 256 14.00 -4.76 -20.59
C ARG A 256 14.74 -5.83 -19.81
N SER A 257 14.05 -6.91 -19.38
CA SER A 257 14.61 -7.95 -18.51
C SER A 257 14.04 -9.33 -18.82
N GLU A 258 14.88 -10.26 -19.28
CA GLU A 258 14.52 -11.67 -19.47
C GLU A 258 14.07 -12.32 -18.16
N LYS A 259 14.60 -11.90 -17.02
CA LYS A 259 14.23 -12.41 -15.70
C LYS A 259 12.78 -12.02 -15.34
N VAL A 260 12.36 -10.80 -15.67
CA VAL A 260 10.96 -10.38 -15.51
C VAL A 260 10.05 -11.21 -16.41
N GLN A 261 10.48 -11.54 -17.63
CA GLN A 261 9.73 -12.43 -18.50
C GLN A 261 9.61 -13.86 -17.93
N GLN A 262 10.67 -14.35 -17.29
CA GLN A 262 10.64 -15.66 -16.61
C GLN A 262 9.76 -15.63 -15.35
N LEU A 263 9.64 -14.48 -14.68
CA LEU A 263 8.79 -14.29 -13.50
C LEU A 263 7.30 -14.49 -13.80
N ILE A 264 6.85 -14.18 -15.04
CA ILE A 264 5.44 -14.26 -15.43
C ILE A 264 4.94 -15.71 -15.31
N GLY A 265 3.89 -15.91 -14.51
CA GLY A 265 3.32 -17.21 -14.20
C GLY A 265 4.19 -18.08 -13.27
N SER A 266 5.24 -17.52 -12.68
CA SER A 266 6.01 -18.24 -11.65
C SER A 266 5.28 -18.17 -10.31
N ALA A 267 5.21 -19.30 -9.59
CA ALA A 267 4.84 -19.29 -8.19
C ALA A 267 5.96 -18.61 -7.39
N VAL A 268 5.60 -17.81 -6.40
CA VAL A 268 6.55 -17.36 -5.37
C VAL A 268 6.59 -18.42 -4.29
N VAL A 269 7.79 -18.88 -3.94
CA VAL A 269 8.00 -19.92 -2.92
C VAL A 269 8.85 -19.34 -1.81
N ASN A 270 8.29 -19.29 -0.60
CA ASN A 270 9.04 -18.89 0.59
C ASN A 270 9.89 -20.05 1.05
N THR A 271 11.20 -19.86 1.14
CA THR A 271 12.06 -20.85 1.82
C THR A 271 11.89 -20.72 3.33
N PRO A 272 12.13 -21.79 4.11
CA PRO A 272 12.38 -21.57 5.52
C PRO A 272 13.60 -20.65 5.67
N PRO A 273 13.66 -19.81 6.72
CA PRO A 273 14.84 -18.98 6.95
C PRO A 273 16.11 -19.84 7.02
N VAL A 274 17.14 -19.47 6.27
CA VAL A 274 18.43 -20.21 6.29
C VAL A 274 18.97 -20.25 7.72
N LEU A 275 18.92 -19.14 8.42
CA LEU A 275 19.12 -19.06 9.86
C LEU A 275 18.03 -18.17 10.46
N PHE A 276 17.37 -18.66 11.48
CA PHE A 276 16.61 -17.86 12.43
C PHE A 276 17.38 -17.82 13.74
N HIS A 277 17.83 -16.64 14.15
CA HIS A 277 18.52 -16.44 15.43
C HIS A 277 17.88 -15.28 16.20
N CYS A 278 17.27 -15.61 17.34
CA CYS A 278 16.67 -14.63 18.23
C CYS A 278 17.60 -14.33 19.40
N GLU A 279 17.94 -13.06 19.57
CA GLU A 279 18.81 -12.61 20.66
C GLU A 279 18.12 -12.76 22.02
N PRO A 280 18.84 -13.20 23.08
CA PRO A 280 18.26 -13.39 24.42
C PRO A 280 17.64 -12.14 25.05
N VAL A 281 18.02 -10.96 24.57
CA VAL A 281 17.48 -9.67 25.03
C VAL A 281 16.20 -9.28 24.30
N SER A 282 15.91 -9.93 23.18
CA SER A 282 14.71 -9.65 22.39
C SER A 282 13.45 -10.13 23.09
N SER A 283 12.37 -9.35 22.97
CA SER A 283 11.02 -9.73 23.42
C SER A 283 10.46 -10.93 22.66
N TYR A 284 10.98 -11.22 21.47
CA TYR A 284 10.64 -12.38 20.64
C TYR A 284 11.30 -13.67 21.13
N PHE A 285 12.25 -13.58 22.09
CA PHE A 285 12.97 -14.75 22.56
C PHE A 285 12.04 -15.75 23.24
N ASN A 286 12.01 -16.97 22.68
CA ASN A 286 11.21 -18.06 23.22
C ASN A 286 11.85 -18.62 24.51
N LYS A 287 11.33 -18.20 25.66
CA LYS A 287 11.81 -18.61 26.99
C LYS A 287 11.34 -20.03 27.35
N THR A 288 10.29 -20.51 26.71
CA THR A 288 9.69 -21.84 26.97
C THR A 288 10.45 -22.95 26.26
N ASP A 289 10.88 -22.68 25.03
CA ASP A 289 11.66 -23.62 24.20
C ASP A 289 12.86 -22.88 23.59
N PRO A 290 13.98 -22.77 24.34
CA PRO A 290 15.15 -22.04 23.89
C PRO A 290 15.76 -22.54 22.56
N ALA A 291 15.52 -23.81 22.18
CA ALA A 291 16.03 -24.36 20.93
C ALA A 291 15.41 -23.67 19.71
N LYS A 292 14.17 -23.17 19.82
CA LYS A 292 13.49 -22.40 18.76
C LYS A 292 14.07 -21.01 18.51
N ASN A 293 15.04 -20.57 19.29
CA ASN A 293 15.70 -19.29 19.07
C ASN A 293 16.94 -19.39 18.17
N HIS A 294 17.29 -20.60 17.71
CA HIS A 294 18.41 -20.80 16.80
C HIS A 294 18.13 -22.03 15.93
N GLU A 295 17.48 -21.78 14.80
CA GLU A 295 17.09 -22.81 13.84
C GLU A 295 17.84 -22.59 12.52
N ILE A 296 18.45 -23.65 11.99
CA ILE A 296 19.25 -23.61 10.76
C ILE A 296 18.66 -24.57 9.73
N HIS A 297 18.45 -24.03 8.52
CA HIS A 297 18.23 -24.80 7.31
C HIS A 297 19.40 -24.53 6.35
N SER A 298 20.30 -25.48 6.21
CA SER A 298 21.50 -25.30 5.40
C SER A 298 21.14 -24.99 3.92
N PHE A 299 22.01 -24.27 3.22
CA PHE A 299 21.83 -24.01 1.80
C PHE A 299 21.72 -25.31 0.98
N ASP A 300 22.41 -26.39 1.38
CA ASP A 300 22.33 -27.69 0.70
C ASP A 300 20.99 -28.41 0.97
N GLU A 301 20.39 -28.28 2.16
CA GLU A 301 19.02 -28.77 2.45
C GLU A 301 17.98 -28.04 1.63
N ILE A 302 18.08 -26.70 1.52
CA ILE A 302 17.19 -25.91 0.67
C ILE A 302 17.35 -26.34 -0.79
N ALA A 303 18.59 -26.56 -1.29
CA ALA A 303 18.83 -27.03 -2.64
C ALA A 303 18.15 -28.40 -2.91
N ALA A 304 18.21 -29.33 -1.96
CA ALA A 304 17.53 -30.64 -2.06
C ALA A 304 15.99 -30.48 -2.11
N GLY A 305 15.43 -29.54 -1.31
CA GLY A 305 13.99 -29.20 -1.35
C GLY A 305 13.56 -28.63 -2.70
N VAL A 306 14.37 -27.77 -3.30
CA VAL A 306 14.17 -27.22 -4.65
C VAL A 306 14.06 -28.33 -5.70
N GLU A 307 14.98 -29.31 -5.68
CA GLU A 307 14.94 -30.47 -6.59
C GLU A 307 13.70 -31.33 -6.34
N LYS A 308 13.27 -31.53 -5.08
CA LYS A 308 12.03 -32.23 -4.72
C LYS A 308 10.81 -31.53 -5.32
N LEU A 309 10.72 -30.21 -5.21
CA LEU A 309 9.61 -29.43 -5.80
C LEU A 309 9.56 -29.58 -7.33
N ARG A 310 10.71 -29.58 -8.00
CA ARG A 310 10.80 -29.84 -9.44
C ARG A 310 10.26 -31.23 -9.82
N THR A 311 10.59 -32.24 -9.07
CA THR A 311 10.10 -33.63 -9.30
C THR A 311 8.61 -33.76 -9.02
N ARG A 312 8.03 -32.90 -8.15
CA ARG A 312 6.59 -32.84 -7.86
C ARG A 312 5.79 -32.04 -8.88
N GLY A 313 6.44 -31.52 -9.93
CA GLY A 313 5.76 -30.86 -11.05
C GLY A 313 5.58 -29.35 -10.92
N LEU A 314 6.30 -28.70 -10.00
CA LEU A 314 6.37 -27.23 -9.99
C LEU A 314 7.30 -26.81 -11.14
N ASP A 315 6.72 -26.25 -12.22
CA ASP A 315 7.46 -25.96 -13.44
C ASP A 315 8.18 -24.62 -13.41
N ARG A 316 7.62 -23.63 -12.72
CA ARG A 316 8.13 -22.25 -12.66
C ARG A 316 8.00 -21.72 -11.24
N ALA A 317 9.09 -21.18 -10.72
CA ALA A 317 9.09 -20.59 -9.39
C ALA A 317 10.09 -19.43 -9.29
N TYR A 318 9.79 -18.50 -8.40
CA TYR A 318 10.70 -17.50 -7.84
C TYR A 318 10.84 -17.82 -6.35
N PHE A 319 12.03 -18.21 -5.92
CA PHE A 319 12.30 -18.52 -4.52
C PHE A 319 12.68 -17.25 -3.77
N HIS A 320 11.90 -16.95 -2.74
CA HIS A 320 12.19 -15.91 -1.77
C HIS A 320 13.02 -16.53 -0.65
N ILE A 321 14.24 -16.02 -0.46
CA ILE A 321 15.25 -16.63 0.43
C ILE A 321 15.46 -15.73 1.64
N ASP A 322 14.92 -16.15 2.78
CA ASP A 322 15.03 -15.46 4.06
C ASP A 322 16.25 -15.92 4.86
N GLY A 323 16.74 -15.04 5.74
CA GLY A 323 17.74 -15.39 6.74
C GLY A 323 19.09 -15.85 6.19
N TRP A 324 19.42 -15.52 4.94
CA TRP A 324 20.63 -15.96 4.25
C TRP A 324 21.93 -15.33 4.79
N GLY A 325 21.81 -14.19 5.49
CA GLY A 325 22.94 -13.43 6.00
C GLY A 325 23.61 -14.08 7.23
N LYS A 326 24.73 -13.49 7.66
CA LYS A 326 25.64 -14.07 8.67
C LYS A 326 25.00 -14.39 10.03
N MET A 327 23.94 -13.65 10.41
CA MET A 327 23.20 -13.84 11.67
C MET A 327 21.72 -14.15 11.44
N GLY A 328 21.32 -14.39 10.18
CA GLY A 328 20.00 -14.88 9.86
C GLY A 328 18.93 -13.79 9.66
N TYR A 329 17.69 -14.21 9.79
CA TYR A 329 16.49 -13.45 9.53
C TYR A 329 16.34 -12.31 10.55
N ASP A 330 16.00 -11.12 10.06
CA ASP A 330 15.81 -9.90 10.86
C ASP A 330 16.91 -9.66 11.89
N ASN A 331 18.17 -9.77 11.41
CA ASN A 331 19.32 -9.61 12.26
C ASN A 331 20.46 -8.87 11.55
N LEU A 332 21.13 -7.98 12.25
CA LEU A 332 22.28 -7.19 11.84
C LEU A 332 22.09 -6.31 10.59
N HIS A 333 20.88 -6.11 10.10
CA HIS A 333 20.69 -5.21 8.97
C HIS A 333 21.29 -3.82 9.26
N PRO A 334 21.93 -3.17 8.24
CA PRO A 334 22.13 -3.64 6.88
C PRO A 334 23.41 -4.47 6.66
N ASP A 335 24.08 -4.97 7.71
CA ASP A 335 25.38 -5.67 7.64
C ASP A 335 25.20 -7.19 7.51
N VAL A 336 24.39 -7.62 6.54
CA VAL A 336 23.99 -9.02 6.36
C VAL A 336 25.08 -9.93 5.81
N THR A 337 26.09 -9.39 5.08
CA THR A 337 27.18 -10.17 4.49
C THR A 337 28.27 -10.53 5.52
N PRO A 338 28.95 -11.70 5.39
CA PRO A 338 28.82 -12.73 4.35
C PRO A 338 27.57 -13.63 4.53
N PRO A 339 27.26 -14.51 3.57
CA PRO A 339 26.25 -15.55 3.77
C PRO A 339 26.51 -16.40 5.01
N CYS A 340 25.43 -16.89 5.64
CA CYS A 340 25.47 -17.61 6.90
C CYS A 340 26.56 -18.71 6.91
N PRO A 341 27.62 -18.58 7.73
CA PRO A 341 28.70 -19.56 7.78
C PRO A 341 28.24 -20.94 8.31
N GLU A 342 27.31 -20.95 9.27
CA GLU A 342 26.77 -22.17 9.89
C GLU A 342 25.93 -22.97 8.90
N ALA A 343 25.31 -22.33 7.91
CA ALA A 343 24.54 -22.95 6.85
C ALA A 343 25.40 -23.39 5.64
N GLY A 344 26.74 -23.27 5.74
CA GLY A 344 27.69 -23.65 4.69
C GLY A 344 28.32 -22.48 3.93
N GLY A 345 28.01 -21.25 4.29
CA GLY A 345 28.65 -20.03 3.76
C GLY A 345 28.47 -19.80 2.27
N ALA A 346 29.34 -18.97 1.70
CA ALA A 346 29.25 -18.52 0.31
C ALA A 346 29.31 -19.68 -0.71
N GLU A 347 30.08 -20.73 -0.43
CA GLU A 347 30.21 -21.87 -1.34
C GLU A 347 28.91 -22.69 -1.44
N ALA A 348 28.28 -22.99 -0.30
CA ALA A 348 27.00 -23.71 -0.29
C ALA A 348 25.87 -22.85 -0.87
N MET A 349 25.87 -21.56 -0.61
CA MET A 349 24.91 -20.63 -1.22
C MET A 349 25.01 -20.61 -2.74
N ARG A 350 26.24 -20.58 -3.31
CA ARG A 350 26.42 -20.68 -4.76
C ARG A 350 25.83 -21.97 -5.32
N ARG A 351 26.12 -23.13 -4.66
CA ARG A 351 25.55 -24.43 -5.08
C ARG A 351 24.02 -24.41 -5.07
N MET A 352 23.41 -23.83 -4.04
CA MET A 352 21.95 -23.68 -3.95
C MET A 352 21.39 -22.86 -5.11
N LEU A 353 21.95 -21.67 -5.38
CA LEU A 353 21.53 -20.80 -6.49
C LEU A 353 21.72 -21.50 -7.85
N ASP A 354 22.82 -22.24 -8.03
CA ASP A 354 23.06 -23.04 -9.24
C ASP A 354 22.04 -24.17 -9.39
N THR A 355 21.58 -24.77 -8.28
CA THR A 355 20.53 -25.79 -8.29
C THR A 355 19.19 -25.18 -8.71
N MET A 356 18.81 -24.03 -8.15
CA MET A 356 17.61 -23.30 -8.58
C MET A 356 17.66 -23.00 -10.08
N ARG A 357 18.78 -22.50 -10.58
CA ARG A 357 18.99 -22.17 -11.99
C ARG A 357 18.92 -23.42 -12.89
N ARG A 358 19.51 -24.56 -12.48
CA ARG A 358 19.39 -25.83 -13.21
C ARG A 358 17.95 -26.36 -13.27
N CYS A 359 17.16 -26.10 -12.23
CA CYS A 359 15.73 -26.42 -12.20
C CYS A 359 14.88 -25.45 -13.04
N GLY A 360 15.46 -24.38 -13.61
CA GLY A 360 14.75 -23.35 -14.35
C GLY A 360 14.00 -22.36 -13.47
N TYR A 361 14.42 -22.19 -12.22
CA TYR A 361 13.83 -21.32 -11.23
C TYR A 361 14.65 -20.04 -11.04
N LEU A 362 13.97 -19.01 -10.55
CA LEU A 362 14.53 -17.72 -10.15
C LEU A 362 14.78 -17.70 -8.64
N SER A 363 15.75 -16.90 -8.22
CA SER A 363 16.11 -16.71 -6.83
C SER A 363 16.10 -15.24 -6.46
N GLY A 364 15.57 -14.88 -5.29
CA GLY A 364 15.62 -13.54 -4.73
C GLY A 364 16.00 -13.55 -3.26
N LEU A 365 16.82 -12.60 -2.87
CA LEU A 365 17.29 -12.46 -1.50
C LEU A 365 16.45 -11.44 -0.74
N HIS A 366 16.12 -11.76 0.51
CA HIS A 366 15.54 -10.83 1.46
C HIS A 366 16.62 -9.89 2.00
N ASP A 367 16.44 -8.61 1.76
CA ASP A 367 17.30 -7.53 2.23
C ASP A 367 16.48 -6.47 2.96
N GLN A 368 17.07 -5.85 3.96
CA GLN A 368 16.45 -4.78 4.75
C GLN A 368 17.42 -3.60 4.88
N TYR A 369 16.97 -2.39 4.56
CA TYR A 369 17.78 -1.15 4.59
C TYR A 369 17.07 -0.01 5.34
N ARG A 370 16.10 -0.35 6.19
CA ARG A 370 15.41 0.54 7.11
C ARG A 370 15.73 0.20 8.56
N ASP A 371 15.66 -1.07 8.91
CA ASP A 371 16.00 -1.56 10.23
C ASP A 371 17.51 -1.49 10.41
N TYR A 372 17.94 -0.78 11.46
CA TYR A 372 19.34 -0.49 11.72
C TYR A 372 19.71 -0.98 13.12
N TYR A 373 20.18 -2.21 13.18
CA TYR A 373 20.47 -2.88 14.44
C TYR A 373 21.64 -2.26 15.17
N LEU A 374 21.52 -2.06 16.48
CA LEU A 374 22.58 -1.48 17.30
C LEU A 374 23.85 -2.33 17.32
N LYS A 375 23.73 -3.64 17.06
CA LYS A 375 24.84 -4.60 16.95
C LYS A 375 25.47 -4.66 15.56
N ALA A 376 24.90 -4.00 14.57
CA ALA A 376 25.49 -3.94 13.23
C ALA A 376 26.86 -3.24 13.29
N GLU A 377 27.85 -3.75 12.56
CA GLU A 377 29.22 -3.20 12.55
C GLU A 377 29.24 -1.74 12.08
N SER A 378 28.37 -1.41 11.12
CA SER A 378 28.23 -0.05 10.58
C SER A 378 27.31 0.85 11.40
N PHE A 379 26.82 0.40 12.57
CA PHE A 379 25.89 1.21 13.34
C PHE A 379 26.55 2.50 13.80
N ASP A 380 25.89 3.60 13.47
CA ASP A 380 26.23 4.94 13.91
C ASP A 380 24.91 5.69 14.16
N GLU A 381 24.76 6.23 15.37
CA GLU A 381 23.57 7.00 15.74
C GLU A 381 23.32 8.19 14.82
N ASP A 382 24.38 8.76 14.23
CA ASP A 382 24.28 9.87 13.29
C ASP A 382 23.68 9.46 11.93
N ASN A 383 23.59 8.18 11.63
CA ASN A 383 22.93 7.66 10.42
C ASN A 383 21.42 7.38 10.63
N ALA A 384 20.96 7.39 11.87
CA ALA A 384 19.57 7.13 12.21
C ALA A 384 18.66 8.34 11.95
N ILE A 385 17.40 8.07 11.61
CA ILE A 385 16.36 9.09 11.46
C ILE A 385 16.11 9.81 12.79
N ARG A 386 16.08 11.15 12.73
CA ARG A 386 15.74 12.02 13.85
C ARG A 386 14.40 12.72 13.64
N ASN A 387 13.60 12.76 14.71
CA ASN A 387 12.36 13.54 14.79
C ASN A 387 12.63 15.05 14.86
N PHE A 388 11.57 15.85 14.78
CA PHE A 388 11.59 17.30 14.92
C PHE A 388 12.26 17.77 16.24
N ASP A 389 12.06 17.06 17.35
CA ASP A 389 12.62 17.34 18.66
C ASP A 389 14.04 16.77 18.89
N GLY A 390 14.62 16.14 17.86
CA GLY A 390 15.94 15.52 17.91
C GLY A 390 15.96 14.10 18.48
N SER A 391 14.83 13.57 18.95
CA SER A 391 14.72 12.17 19.38
C SER A 391 14.86 11.22 18.18
N PHE A 392 15.13 9.94 18.42
CA PHE A 392 15.08 8.93 17.37
C PHE A 392 13.64 8.75 16.89
N TYR A 393 13.47 8.62 15.58
CA TYR A 393 12.16 8.38 14.96
C TYR A 393 11.53 7.08 15.46
N ARG A 394 12.34 6.03 15.60
CA ARG A 394 11.93 4.70 16.01
C ARG A 394 12.94 4.13 17.00
N ASN A 395 12.45 3.49 18.03
CA ASN A 395 13.17 2.60 18.93
C ASN A 395 12.36 1.31 18.93
N ASP A 396 12.78 0.32 18.15
CA ASP A 396 12.04 -0.90 17.97
C ASP A 396 12.93 -2.10 18.24
N GLU A 397 12.36 -3.29 18.19
CA GLU A 397 13.03 -4.52 18.54
C GLU A 397 12.46 -5.66 17.71
N TRP A 398 13.35 -6.42 17.07
CA TRP A 398 13.05 -7.63 16.34
C TRP A 398 13.92 -8.79 16.85
N PRO A 399 13.89 -10.01 16.22
CA PRO A 399 14.73 -11.13 16.66
C PRO A 399 16.21 -10.77 16.86
N GLY A 400 16.79 -9.92 16.03
CA GLY A 400 18.18 -9.43 16.14
C GLY A 400 18.45 -8.45 17.29
N GLY A 401 17.45 -8.11 18.11
CA GLY A 401 17.53 -7.17 19.21
C GLY A 401 17.14 -5.75 18.86
N GLU A 402 17.60 -4.77 19.66
CA GLU A 402 17.24 -3.36 19.50
C GLU A 402 17.74 -2.75 18.19
N GLU A 403 16.92 -1.89 17.61
CA GLU A 403 17.20 -1.18 16.37
C GLU A 403 16.77 0.29 16.39
N ARG A 404 17.22 1.01 15.35
CA ARG A 404 16.75 2.34 14.96
C ARG A 404 16.31 2.29 13.51
N ALA A 405 15.73 3.37 13.01
CA ALA A 405 15.49 3.50 11.57
C ALA A 405 16.70 4.14 10.89
N LEU A 406 17.33 3.43 9.95
CA LEU A 406 18.35 4.00 9.06
C LEU A 406 17.71 5.07 8.17
N CYS A 407 18.36 6.23 8.04
CA CYS A 407 17.84 7.23 7.11
C CYS A 407 17.91 6.73 5.67
N THR A 408 16.78 6.74 4.98
CA THR A 408 16.66 6.27 3.58
C THR A 408 17.61 7.00 2.63
N MET A 409 18.06 8.22 2.96
CA MET A 409 19.08 8.93 2.19
C MET A 409 20.39 8.15 2.05
N LEU A 410 20.69 7.27 3.00
CA LEU A 410 21.93 6.48 3.08
C LEU A 410 21.76 5.05 2.52
N ALA A 411 20.54 4.58 2.38
CA ALA A 411 20.25 3.21 1.93
C ALA A 411 20.90 2.82 0.58
N PRO A 412 20.98 3.70 -0.45
CA PRO A 412 21.64 3.34 -1.71
C PRO A 412 23.10 2.92 -1.55
N ASP A 413 23.83 3.49 -0.61
CA ASP A 413 25.25 3.16 -0.39
C ASP A 413 25.41 1.79 0.25
N TYR A 414 24.54 1.44 1.18
CA TYR A 414 24.50 0.09 1.77
C TYR A 414 24.12 -0.97 0.74
N ILE A 415 23.14 -0.70 -0.12
CA ILE A 415 22.78 -1.59 -1.24
C ILE A 415 23.98 -1.83 -2.16
N ARG A 416 24.65 -0.77 -2.62
CA ARG A 416 25.86 -0.90 -3.49
C ARG A 416 26.93 -1.75 -2.82
N ARG A 417 27.21 -1.47 -1.55
CA ARG A 417 28.20 -2.22 -0.74
C ARG A 417 27.87 -3.72 -0.67
N ASN A 418 26.62 -4.04 -0.29
CA ASN A 418 26.21 -5.43 -0.07
C ASN A 418 26.24 -6.24 -1.37
N TYR A 419 25.70 -5.69 -2.46
CA TYR A 419 25.71 -6.38 -3.76
C TYR A 419 27.11 -6.47 -4.40
N ALA A 420 27.99 -5.50 -4.15
CA ALA A 420 29.41 -5.65 -4.53
C ALA A 420 30.07 -6.82 -3.79
N ARG A 421 29.86 -6.95 -2.48
CA ARG A 421 30.40 -8.08 -1.67
C ARG A 421 29.84 -9.43 -2.11
N LEU A 422 28.56 -9.49 -2.49
CA LEU A 422 27.97 -10.72 -3.06
C LEU A 422 28.61 -11.08 -4.41
N SER A 423 28.75 -10.13 -5.31
CA SER A 423 29.42 -10.35 -6.60
C SER A 423 30.88 -10.77 -6.44
N GLU A 424 31.63 -10.16 -5.53
CA GLU A 424 33.01 -10.56 -5.18
C GLU A 424 33.08 -12.01 -4.68
N ALA A 425 32.04 -12.46 -3.97
CA ALA A 425 31.88 -13.83 -3.53
C ALA A 425 31.33 -14.78 -4.62
N GLY A 426 31.08 -14.29 -5.85
CA GLY A 426 30.48 -15.06 -6.95
C GLY A 426 29.02 -15.44 -6.71
N ILE A 427 28.28 -14.65 -5.94
CA ILE A 427 26.87 -14.88 -5.62
C ILE A 427 26.03 -13.89 -6.40
N GLU A 428 25.26 -14.38 -7.36
CA GLU A 428 24.46 -13.59 -8.29
C GLU A 428 22.99 -14.03 -8.25
N PRO A 429 22.18 -13.49 -7.31
CA PRO A 429 20.75 -13.77 -7.24
C PRO A 429 20.03 -13.11 -8.43
N ASP A 430 18.87 -13.66 -8.80
CA ASP A 430 18.05 -13.13 -9.89
C ASP A 430 17.20 -11.93 -9.48
N GLY A 431 16.92 -11.80 -8.20
CA GLY A 431 16.14 -10.72 -7.64
C GLY A 431 16.60 -10.28 -6.26
N ALA A 432 16.03 -9.17 -5.81
CA ALA A 432 16.16 -8.63 -4.47
C ALA A 432 14.79 -8.19 -3.95
N TYR A 433 14.52 -8.54 -2.72
CA TYR A 433 13.39 -8.06 -1.96
C TYR A 433 13.90 -7.01 -0.96
N LEU A 434 13.49 -5.76 -1.18
CA LEU A 434 13.79 -4.66 -0.26
C LEU A 434 12.61 -4.51 0.69
N ASP A 435 12.74 -5.13 1.84
CA ASP A 435 11.70 -5.18 2.86
C ASP A 435 11.27 -3.80 3.34
N CYS A 436 10.02 -3.64 3.77
CA CYS A 436 9.36 -2.44 4.28
C CYS A 436 9.22 -1.26 3.30
N PHE A 437 10.06 -1.10 2.29
CA PHE A 437 10.15 0.12 1.49
C PHE A 437 8.88 0.51 0.75
N SER A 438 8.03 -0.45 0.38
CA SER A 438 6.77 -0.15 -0.31
C SER A 438 5.53 -0.30 0.57
N GLY A 439 5.63 -0.82 1.79
CA GLY A 439 4.51 -1.09 2.70
C GLY A 439 4.33 -0.06 3.81
N ILE A 440 5.42 0.52 4.30
CA ILE A 440 5.38 1.44 5.43
C ILE A 440 5.24 2.91 5.01
N GLU A 441 4.80 3.74 5.96
CA GLU A 441 4.64 5.19 5.76
C GLU A 441 5.94 5.88 5.34
N LEU A 442 5.78 7.05 4.70
CA LEU A 442 6.87 7.93 4.36
C LEU A 442 7.43 8.63 5.60
N GLU A 443 8.75 8.74 5.67
CA GLU A 443 9.49 9.24 6.83
C GLU A 443 10.13 10.60 6.55
N GLU A 444 10.26 11.43 7.59
CA GLU A 444 11.08 12.65 7.60
C GLU A 444 12.31 12.44 8.47
N CYS A 445 13.42 13.06 8.10
CA CYS A 445 14.62 13.08 8.94
C CYS A 445 15.09 14.52 9.20
N TYR A 446 15.19 14.88 10.47
CA TYR A 446 15.68 16.20 10.89
C TYR A 446 17.18 16.23 11.20
N ASN A 447 17.91 15.12 11.02
CA ASN A 447 19.35 15.12 11.17
C ASN A 447 19.99 16.09 10.15
N PRO A 448 20.79 17.09 10.59
CA PRO A 448 21.35 18.09 9.69
C PRO A 448 22.29 17.51 8.60
N MET A 449 22.88 16.33 8.84
CA MET A 449 23.79 15.67 7.90
C MET A 449 23.07 15.04 6.70
N HIS A 450 21.81 14.61 6.90
CA HIS A 450 20.99 13.94 5.87
C HIS A 450 19.51 14.26 6.07
N ARG A 451 19.17 15.55 6.07
CA ARG A 451 17.78 16.00 6.13
C ARG A 451 16.98 15.39 4.98
N MET A 452 15.76 14.97 5.29
CA MET A 452 14.91 14.29 4.31
C MET A 452 13.44 14.63 4.56
N THR A 453 12.77 15.13 3.55
CA THR A 453 11.30 15.24 3.51
C THR A 453 10.68 13.90 3.14
N ARG A 454 9.38 13.70 3.43
CA ARG A 454 8.64 12.49 3.00
C ARG A 454 8.66 12.30 1.48
N ARG A 455 8.63 13.39 0.71
CA ARG A 455 8.76 13.31 -0.75
C ARG A 455 10.13 12.78 -1.18
N GLU A 456 11.20 13.25 -0.55
CA GLU A 456 12.56 12.76 -0.81
C GLU A 456 12.71 11.30 -0.34
N CYS A 457 12.07 10.90 0.75
CA CYS A 457 12.00 9.49 1.18
C CYS A 457 11.43 8.60 0.06
N ALA A 458 10.26 8.95 -0.50
CA ALA A 458 9.68 8.21 -1.62
C ALA A 458 10.60 8.15 -2.83
N GLN A 459 11.25 9.27 -3.18
CA GLN A 459 12.21 9.33 -4.30
C GLN A 459 13.43 8.45 -4.05
N LYS A 460 13.95 8.44 -2.82
CA LYS A 460 15.11 7.60 -2.45
C LYS A 460 14.79 6.11 -2.42
N ARG A 461 13.59 5.74 -1.97
CA ARG A 461 13.11 4.33 -2.07
C ARG A 461 13.05 3.91 -3.55
N ASN A 462 12.50 4.76 -4.43
CA ASN A 462 12.50 4.50 -5.86
C ASN A 462 13.93 4.42 -6.45
N GLU A 463 14.86 5.27 -6.00
CA GLU A 463 16.28 5.18 -6.39
C GLU A 463 16.89 3.83 -5.97
N CYS A 464 16.55 3.31 -4.78
CA CYS A 464 17.00 2.00 -4.33
C CYS A 464 16.48 0.88 -5.24
N PHE A 465 15.20 0.93 -5.62
CA PHE A 465 14.61 -0.04 -6.55
C PHE A 465 15.29 0.02 -7.93
N GLU A 466 15.49 1.20 -8.48
CA GLU A 466 16.19 1.36 -9.77
C GLU A 466 17.66 0.94 -9.70
N LEU A 467 18.32 1.14 -8.56
CA LEU A 467 19.69 0.67 -8.34
C LEU A 467 19.77 -0.86 -8.45
N VAL A 468 18.85 -1.59 -7.81
CA VAL A 468 18.75 -3.06 -7.92
C VAL A 468 18.43 -3.47 -9.36
N ARG A 469 17.47 -2.82 -10.01
CA ARG A 469 17.09 -3.08 -11.40
C ARG A 469 18.27 -2.86 -12.36
N SER A 470 19.07 -1.81 -12.15
CA SER A 470 20.23 -1.48 -13.00
C SER A 470 21.30 -2.58 -13.01
N GLN A 471 21.30 -3.44 -12.00
CA GLN A 471 22.16 -4.62 -11.90
C GLN A 471 21.55 -5.87 -12.56
N GLY A 472 20.45 -5.73 -13.29
CA GLY A 472 19.77 -6.81 -14.01
C GLY A 472 19.00 -7.77 -13.10
N ARG A 473 18.54 -7.31 -11.93
CA ARG A 473 17.77 -8.10 -10.96
C ARG A 473 16.28 -7.75 -11.01
N ILE A 474 15.44 -8.71 -10.69
CA ILE A 474 14.02 -8.51 -10.37
C ILE A 474 13.95 -7.70 -9.07
N VAL A 475 13.06 -6.73 -9.05
CA VAL A 475 12.87 -5.83 -7.90
C VAL A 475 11.55 -6.16 -7.23
N SER A 476 11.59 -6.50 -5.94
CA SER A 476 10.41 -6.71 -5.12
C SER A 476 10.50 -5.96 -3.79
N SER A 477 9.37 -5.77 -3.18
CA SER A 477 9.23 -5.22 -1.84
C SER A 477 7.92 -5.74 -1.23
N GLU A 478 7.61 -5.36 -0.01
CA GLU A 478 6.56 -5.97 0.81
C GLU A 478 5.18 -5.86 0.15
N GLU A 479 4.49 -4.75 0.26
CA GLU A 479 3.17 -4.52 -0.35
C GLU A 479 3.25 -3.46 -1.45
N GLY A 480 2.17 -3.33 -2.23
CA GLY A 480 2.11 -2.35 -3.31
C GLY A 480 1.49 -1.04 -2.86
N CYS A 481 2.29 -0.01 -2.66
CA CYS A 481 1.77 1.34 -2.47
C CYS A 481 2.14 2.26 -3.63
N TYR A 482 1.23 3.19 -3.95
CA TYR A 482 1.59 4.36 -4.71
C TYR A 482 2.66 5.17 -3.92
N PRO A 483 3.81 5.62 -4.44
CA PRO A 483 4.15 5.72 -5.86
C PRO A 483 5.17 4.68 -6.36
N TYR A 484 5.22 3.48 -5.82
CA TYR A 484 6.31 2.53 -6.07
C TYR A 484 6.06 1.55 -7.21
N VAL A 485 4.79 1.36 -7.63
CA VAL A 485 4.38 0.30 -8.57
C VAL A 485 5.16 0.32 -9.89
N ASN A 486 5.49 1.51 -10.40
CA ASN A 486 6.27 1.64 -11.63
C ASN A 486 7.73 1.14 -11.48
N HIS A 487 8.22 1.08 -10.25
CA HIS A 487 9.59 0.72 -9.89
C HIS A 487 9.74 -0.71 -9.35
N LEU A 488 8.64 -1.45 -9.17
CA LEU A 488 8.62 -2.83 -8.70
C LEU A 488 8.21 -3.78 -9.81
N ASP A 489 8.72 -5.01 -9.80
CA ASP A 489 8.33 -6.08 -10.73
C ASP A 489 7.39 -7.08 -10.05
N LEU A 490 7.55 -7.24 -8.74
CA LEU A 490 6.89 -8.23 -7.91
C LEU A 490 6.59 -7.62 -6.53
N LEU A 491 5.41 -7.90 -5.98
CA LEU A 491 5.13 -7.74 -4.56
C LEU A 491 5.48 -9.04 -3.83
N HIS A 492 5.80 -8.93 -2.52
CA HIS A 492 6.02 -10.15 -1.75
C HIS A 492 4.70 -10.86 -1.43
N HIS A 493 3.67 -10.10 -1.08
CA HIS A 493 2.33 -10.63 -0.80
C HIS A 493 1.24 -9.59 -1.09
N ALA A 494 -0.01 -10.03 -1.09
CA ALA A 494 -1.17 -9.20 -1.36
C ALA A 494 -2.23 -9.37 -0.24
N PRO A 495 -2.13 -8.60 0.84
CA PRO A 495 -3.06 -8.73 1.95
C PRO A 495 -4.39 -8.00 1.67
N TYR A 496 -5.48 -8.55 2.22
CA TYR A 496 -6.73 -7.84 2.48
C TYR A 496 -6.87 -7.50 3.96
N VAL A 497 -6.33 -8.34 4.84
CA VAL A 497 -6.36 -8.16 6.30
C VAL A 497 -4.97 -8.38 6.84
N TYR A 498 -4.46 -7.45 7.59
CA TYR A 498 -3.17 -7.62 8.24
C TYR A 498 -3.29 -8.55 9.46
N ALA A 499 -2.31 -9.42 9.69
CA ALA A 499 -2.34 -10.36 10.81
C ALA A 499 -2.52 -9.67 12.17
N PHE A 500 -1.93 -8.48 12.34
CA PHE A 500 -2.09 -7.66 13.55
C PHE A 500 -3.53 -7.17 13.77
N MET A 501 -4.31 -6.93 12.71
CA MET A 501 -5.71 -6.54 12.83
C MET A 501 -6.54 -7.66 13.47
N ARG A 502 -6.23 -8.92 13.15
CA ARG A 502 -6.87 -10.08 13.77
C ARG A 502 -6.54 -10.20 15.25
N VAL A 503 -5.27 -10.06 15.60
CA VAL A 503 -4.82 -10.12 17.01
C VAL A 503 -5.46 -9.00 17.84
N ALA A 504 -5.70 -7.85 17.25
CA ALA A 504 -6.40 -6.73 17.91
C ALA A 504 -7.94 -6.86 17.90
N GLY A 505 -8.49 -7.92 17.30
CA GLY A 505 -9.94 -8.11 17.18
C GLY A 505 -10.61 -7.16 16.18
N VAL A 506 -9.83 -6.59 15.26
CA VAL A 506 -10.30 -5.63 14.24
C VAL A 506 -10.62 -6.33 12.92
N ASP A 507 -10.61 -7.64 12.86
CA ASP A 507 -11.12 -8.40 11.70
C ASP A 507 -12.62 -8.16 11.59
N THR A 508 -12.99 -7.29 10.67
CA THR A 508 -14.36 -6.82 10.49
C THR A 508 -15.04 -7.66 9.41
N PRO A 509 -15.83 -8.67 9.78
CA PRO A 509 -16.42 -9.63 8.84
C PRO A 509 -17.45 -8.99 7.88
N ASN A 510 -17.84 -7.75 8.13
CA ASN A 510 -18.83 -7.01 7.34
C ASN A 510 -18.21 -6.10 6.28
N LEU A 511 -16.87 -5.95 6.26
CA LEU A 511 -16.17 -5.32 5.14
C LEU A 511 -16.13 -6.27 3.95
N ILE A 512 -16.15 -5.71 2.75
CA ILE A 512 -16.21 -6.50 1.51
C ILE A 512 -14.91 -6.32 0.76
N PRO A 513 -14.04 -7.36 0.70
CA PRO A 513 -12.84 -7.33 -0.12
C PRO A 513 -13.19 -7.19 -1.61
N VAL A 514 -12.54 -6.25 -2.29
CA VAL A 514 -12.69 -6.00 -3.73
C VAL A 514 -11.34 -5.66 -4.36
N PRO A 515 -11.09 -6.02 -5.62
CA PRO A 515 -9.79 -5.90 -6.26
C PRO A 515 -9.47 -4.46 -6.71
N LEU A 516 -9.53 -3.45 -5.81
CA LEU A 516 -9.27 -2.05 -6.20
C LEU A 516 -7.87 -1.87 -6.75
N PHE A 517 -6.86 -2.47 -6.11
CA PHE A 517 -5.48 -2.39 -6.56
C PHE A 517 -5.30 -3.02 -7.95
N SER A 518 -5.82 -4.23 -8.16
CA SER A 518 -5.74 -4.91 -9.46
C SER A 518 -6.55 -4.20 -10.56
N LEU A 519 -7.69 -3.57 -10.23
CA LEU A 519 -8.41 -2.71 -11.19
C LEU A 519 -7.58 -1.52 -11.68
N VAL A 520 -6.61 -1.06 -10.87
CA VAL A 520 -5.69 0.03 -11.25
C VAL A 520 -4.44 -0.51 -11.92
N TYR A 521 -3.78 -1.56 -11.39
CA TYR A 521 -2.40 -1.92 -11.68
C TYR A 521 -2.16 -3.37 -12.11
N HIS A 522 -3.20 -4.16 -12.43
CA HIS A 522 -3.05 -5.59 -12.72
C HIS A 522 -1.88 -5.92 -13.66
N GLU A 523 -1.79 -5.25 -14.80
CA GLU A 523 -0.75 -5.50 -15.79
C GLU A 523 0.57 -4.74 -15.52
N CYS A 524 0.72 -4.13 -14.35
CA CYS A 524 1.91 -3.34 -14.00
C CYS A 524 2.87 -4.09 -13.08
N ILE A 525 2.40 -5.09 -12.31
CA ILE A 525 3.18 -5.76 -11.28
C ILE A 525 2.67 -7.18 -11.04
N VAL A 526 3.58 -8.11 -10.74
CA VAL A 526 3.20 -9.48 -10.34
C VAL A 526 2.77 -9.47 -8.88
N ILE A 527 1.60 -10.08 -8.61
CA ILE A 527 0.98 -10.10 -7.27
C ILE A 527 0.79 -11.54 -6.82
N PRO A 528 1.57 -12.04 -5.85
CA PRO A 528 1.39 -13.36 -5.29
C PRO A 528 0.30 -13.37 -4.21
N TRP A 529 -0.37 -14.50 -4.06
CA TRP A 529 -1.44 -14.73 -3.10
C TRP A 529 -1.18 -15.98 -2.29
N SER A 530 -1.24 -15.87 -0.96
CA SER A 530 -1.23 -17.02 -0.07
C SER A 530 -2.39 -17.95 -0.39
N MET A 531 -2.17 -19.26 -0.43
CA MET A 531 -3.13 -20.22 -0.96
C MET A 531 -4.19 -20.66 0.04
N GLY A 532 -3.84 -20.74 1.32
CA GLY A 532 -4.68 -21.30 2.37
C GLY A 532 -5.74 -20.34 2.91
N CYS A 533 -6.65 -20.90 3.68
CA CYS A 533 -7.53 -20.12 4.57
C CYS A 533 -6.71 -19.69 5.80
N ARG A 534 -6.99 -18.49 6.33
CA ARG A 534 -6.21 -17.88 7.42
C ARG A 534 -4.71 -17.65 7.10
N GLY A 535 -4.33 -17.75 5.84
CA GLY A 535 -3.00 -17.36 5.40
C GLY A 535 -2.73 -15.88 5.63
N TRP A 536 -1.47 -15.49 5.53
CA TRP A 536 -1.07 -14.09 5.64
C TRP A 536 -1.94 -13.22 4.73
N GLY A 537 -2.59 -12.21 5.32
CA GLY A 537 -3.39 -11.24 4.60
C GLY A 537 -4.75 -11.73 4.08
N THR A 538 -5.14 -12.99 4.31
CA THR A 538 -6.43 -13.53 3.86
C THR A 538 -7.50 -13.37 4.96
N PRO A 539 -8.72 -12.89 4.65
CA PRO A 539 -9.83 -12.91 5.60
C PRO A 539 -10.08 -14.31 6.15
N GLU A 540 -10.44 -14.44 7.43
CA GLU A 540 -10.56 -15.75 8.11
C GLU A 540 -11.46 -16.76 7.41
N ARG A 541 -12.53 -16.27 6.79
CA ARG A 541 -13.55 -17.08 6.10
C ARG A 541 -13.22 -17.39 4.65
N ASP A 542 -12.17 -16.77 4.09
CA ASP A 542 -11.87 -16.84 2.67
C ASP A 542 -10.65 -17.73 2.41
N CYS A 543 -10.64 -18.39 1.25
CA CYS A 543 -9.47 -19.06 0.73
C CYS A 543 -8.62 -18.05 -0.08
N GLY A 544 -7.37 -17.85 0.28
CA GLY A 544 -6.48 -16.90 -0.39
C GLY A 544 -6.26 -17.19 -1.86
N GLY A 545 -6.23 -18.47 -2.24
CA GLY A 545 -6.14 -18.88 -3.64
C GLY A 545 -7.33 -18.42 -4.49
N LEU A 546 -8.56 -18.30 -3.91
CA LEU A 546 -9.71 -17.73 -4.63
C LEU A 546 -9.52 -16.23 -4.88
N HIS A 547 -8.94 -15.49 -3.93
CA HIS A 547 -8.55 -14.11 -4.17
C HIS A 547 -7.47 -14.01 -5.25
N GLY A 548 -6.48 -14.92 -5.25
CA GLY A 548 -5.48 -15.02 -6.32
C GLY A 548 -6.13 -15.23 -7.70
N MET A 549 -7.11 -16.13 -7.80
CA MET A 549 -7.87 -16.35 -9.04
C MET A 549 -8.61 -15.08 -9.46
N LEU A 550 -9.40 -14.47 -8.55
CA LEU A 550 -10.19 -13.27 -8.83
C LEU A 550 -9.32 -12.10 -9.32
N ASN A 551 -8.11 -11.97 -8.77
CA ASN A 551 -7.16 -10.91 -9.09
C ASN A 551 -6.24 -11.23 -10.29
N GLY A 552 -6.26 -12.46 -10.84
CA GLY A 552 -5.36 -12.87 -11.93
C GLY A 552 -3.89 -12.90 -11.53
N GLY A 553 -3.62 -13.07 -10.23
CA GLY A 553 -2.28 -13.06 -9.64
C GLY A 553 -1.50 -14.35 -9.85
N VAL A 554 -0.49 -14.57 -9.01
CA VAL A 554 0.28 -15.83 -8.92
C VAL A 554 0.16 -16.40 -7.51
N THR A 555 0.59 -17.66 -7.32
CA THR A 555 0.59 -18.29 -6.01
C THR A 555 1.78 -17.84 -5.17
N MET A 556 1.56 -17.74 -3.86
CA MET A 556 2.61 -17.80 -2.84
C MET A 556 2.50 -19.16 -2.12
N LEU A 557 3.54 -19.93 -2.19
CA LEU A 557 3.61 -21.28 -1.63
C LEU A 557 4.64 -21.31 -0.49
N GLU A 558 4.33 -22.09 0.53
CA GLU A 558 5.34 -22.53 1.49
C GLU A 558 6.28 -23.58 0.86
N PHE A 559 7.41 -23.84 1.48
CA PHE A 559 8.48 -24.65 0.90
C PHE A 559 8.13 -26.15 0.72
N ASP A 560 7.13 -26.68 1.43
CA ASP A 560 6.61 -28.05 1.25
C ASP A 560 5.09 -28.03 1.02
N PRO A 561 4.61 -27.51 -0.12
CA PRO A 561 3.19 -27.38 -0.40
C PRO A 561 2.53 -28.75 -0.57
N CYS A 562 1.26 -28.86 -0.20
CA CYS A 562 0.49 -30.08 -0.43
C CYS A 562 0.10 -30.24 -1.92
N GLU A 563 -0.40 -31.42 -2.31
CA GLU A 563 -0.79 -31.72 -3.69
C GLU A 563 -1.98 -30.84 -4.17
N ALA A 564 -2.84 -30.42 -3.27
CA ALA A 564 -3.96 -29.55 -3.60
C ALA A 564 -3.48 -28.12 -3.93
N GLU A 565 -2.51 -27.61 -3.16
CA GLU A 565 -1.86 -26.31 -3.44
C GLU A 565 -1.12 -26.33 -4.77
N LEU A 566 -0.39 -27.40 -5.08
CA LEU A 566 0.31 -27.55 -6.36
C LEU A 566 -0.68 -27.56 -7.55
N ARG A 567 -1.80 -28.29 -7.44
CA ARG A 567 -2.84 -28.30 -8.49
C ARG A 567 -3.46 -26.93 -8.70
N MET A 568 -3.86 -26.28 -7.61
CA MET A 568 -4.45 -24.94 -7.69
C MET A 568 -3.44 -23.91 -8.23
N SER A 569 -2.16 -24.09 -7.90
CA SER A 569 -1.05 -23.29 -8.44
C SER A 569 -0.92 -23.43 -9.96
N GLN A 570 -1.13 -24.63 -10.52
CA GLN A 570 -1.09 -24.84 -11.97
C GLN A 570 -2.19 -24.07 -12.69
N ASP A 571 -3.43 -24.08 -12.17
CA ASP A 571 -4.55 -23.31 -12.73
C ASP A 571 -4.30 -21.80 -12.65
N LEU A 572 -3.76 -21.32 -11.50
CA LEU A 572 -3.44 -19.90 -11.34
C LEU A 572 -2.27 -19.49 -12.25
N THR A 573 -1.25 -20.33 -12.42
CA THR A 573 -0.18 -20.13 -13.40
C THR A 573 -0.74 -20.02 -14.82
N ARG A 574 -1.68 -20.90 -15.21
CA ARG A 574 -2.33 -20.88 -16.52
C ARG A 574 -3.11 -19.59 -16.72
N LEU A 575 -3.90 -19.16 -15.73
CA LEU A 575 -4.61 -17.90 -15.75
C LEU A 575 -3.65 -16.71 -15.89
N ASN A 576 -2.67 -16.59 -14.98
CA ASN A 576 -1.73 -15.46 -14.97
C ASN A 576 -1.00 -15.33 -16.30
N ARG A 577 -0.49 -16.42 -16.88
CA ARG A 577 0.17 -16.41 -18.20
C ARG A 577 -0.74 -15.95 -19.34
N THR A 578 -2.04 -16.00 -19.16
CA THR A 578 -3.01 -15.49 -20.15
C THR A 578 -3.25 -13.99 -19.96
N VAL A 579 -3.38 -13.54 -18.70
CA VAL A 579 -3.85 -12.18 -18.39
C VAL A 579 -2.77 -11.21 -17.88
N TRP A 580 -1.53 -11.64 -17.67
CA TRP A 580 -0.46 -10.84 -17.04
C TRP A 580 -0.23 -9.44 -17.63
N ASN A 581 -0.44 -9.28 -18.95
CA ASN A 581 -0.32 -8.01 -19.67
C ASN A 581 -1.69 -7.47 -20.11
N ARG A 582 -2.77 -7.89 -19.45
CA ARG A 582 -4.14 -7.46 -19.72
C ARG A 582 -4.66 -6.60 -18.59
N GLU A 583 -5.26 -5.47 -18.93
CA GLU A 583 -5.98 -4.67 -17.96
C GLU A 583 -7.14 -5.48 -17.35
N MET A 584 -7.29 -5.47 -16.02
CA MET A 584 -8.53 -5.91 -15.38
C MET A 584 -9.59 -4.84 -15.64
N THR A 585 -10.55 -5.13 -16.51
CA THR A 585 -11.53 -4.14 -17.00
C THR A 585 -12.78 -4.04 -16.14
N GLY A 586 -13.06 -5.03 -15.30
CA GLY A 586 -14.27 -5.04 -14.50
C GLY A 586 -14.26 -6.02 -13.35
N HIS A 587 -15.12 -5.74 -12.39
CA HIS A 587 -15.45 -6.59 -11.25
C HIS A 587 -16.92 -6.41 -10.89
N ARG A 588 -17.62 -7.48 -10.51
CA ARG A 588 -19.03 -7.44 -10.10
C ARG A 588 -19.37 -8.54 -9.11
N PHE A 589 -20.38 -8.29 -8.31
CA PHE A 589 -21.04 -9.31 -7.52
C PHE A 589 -22.09 -10.03 -8.35
N LEU A 590 -22.30 -11.32 -8.10
CA LEU A 590 -23.27 -12.16 -8.79
C LEU A 590 -24.34 -12.66 -7.79
N GLY A 591 -25.62 -12.44 -8.12
CA GLY A 591 -26.74 -12.73 -7.22
C GLY A 591 -26.97 -11.61 -6.19
N ASP A 592 -27.65 -11.94 -5.11
CA ASP A 592 -28.09 -10.95 -4.09
C ASP A 592 -27.04 -10.69 -2.99
N GLY A 593 -25.92 -11.43 -3.00
CA GLY A 593 -24.85 -11.35 -2.00
C GLY A 593 -23.54 -10.83 -2.54
N THR A 594 -22.53 -10.80 -1.68
CA THR A 594 -21.15 -10.39 -2.00
C THR A 594 -20.15 -11.55 -2.07
N SER A 595 -20.58 -12.77 -1.74
CA SER A 595 -19.71 -13.97 -1.73
C SER A 595 -19.31 -14.43 -3.12
N ARG A 596 -20.23 -14.31 -4.10
CA ARG A 596 -19.93 -14.69 -5.49
C ARG A 596 -19.51 -13.48 -6.27
N GLN A 597 -18.28 -13.50 -6.75
CA GLN A 597 -17.64 -12.37 -7.42
C GLN A 597 -17.11 -12.79 -8.80
N GLN A 598 -17.08 -11.86 -9.72
CA GLN A 598 -16.52 -12.08 -11.06
C GLN A 598 -15.65 -10.90 -11.46
N SER A 599 -14.41 -11.19 -11.89
CA SER A 599 -13.54 -10.24 -12.59
C SER A 599 -13.51 -10.51 -14.10
N ARG A 600 -13.13 -9.47 -14.87
CA ARG A 600 -12.96 -9.53 -16.33
C ARG A 600 -11.69 -8.82 -16.74
N PHE A 601 -11.03 -9.39 -17.75
CA PHE A 601 -9.81 -8.86 -18.35
C PHE A 601 -10.03 -8.41 -19.79
N ALA A 602 -9.13 -7.56 -20.29
CA ALA A 602 -9.27 -6.91 -21.59
C ALA A 602 -9.30 -7.88 -22.79
N ASP A 603 -8.76 -9.10 -22.64
CA ASP A 603 -8.79 -10.14 -23.66
C ASP A 603 -10.09 -10.96 -23.69
N GLY A 604 -11.05 -10.66 -22.80
CA GLY A 604 -12.31 -11.39 -22.65
C GLY A 604 -12.27 -12.49 -21.58
N THR A 605 -11.11 -12.82 -21.02
CA THR A 605 -11.00 -13.77 -19.89
C THR A 605 -11.88 -13.31 -18.73
N ALA A 606 -12.64 -14.25 -18.16
CA ALA A 606 -13.49 -14.01 -16.99
C ALA A 606 -13.21 -15.03 -15.89
N VAL A 607 -13.13 -14.56 -14.66
CA VAL A 607 -12.92 -15.40 -13.47
C VAL A 607 -14.08 -15.21 -12.53
N THR A 608 -14.76 -16.30 -12.19
CA THR A 608 -15.82 -16.32 -11.18
C THR A 608 -15.36 -17.11 -9.98
N VAL A 609 -15.52 -16.56 -8.80
CA VAL A 609 -15.26 -17.22 -7.52
C VAL A 609 -16.52 -17.18 -6.65
N ASP A 610 -16.68 -18.16 -5.80
CA ASP A 610 -17.70 -18.18 -4.75
C ASP A 610 -17.01 -18.50 -3.42
N PHE A 611 -16.87 -17.50 -2.57
CA PHE A 611 -16.19 -17.63 -1.27
C PHE A 611 -17.03 -18.44 -0.27
N SER A 612 -18.36 -18.46 -0.39
CA SER A 612 -19.23 -19.23 0.50
C SER A 612 -19.23 -20.72 0.19
N GLU A 613 -19.19 -21.07 -1.11
CA GLU A 613 -19.17 -22.44 -1.61
C GLU A 613 -17.76 -22.92 -1.95
N ASN A 614 -16.77 -22.08 -1.75
CA ASN A 614 -15.34 -22.35 -1.91
C ASN A 614 -14.95 -22.96 -3.27
N TRP A 615 -15.38 -22.35 -4.38
CA TRP A 615 -15.04 -22.79 -5.73
C TRP A 615 -14.67 -21.64 -6.66
N TYR A 616 -14.01 -21.98 -7.79
CA TYR A 616 -13.71 -21.06 -8.87
C TYR A 616 -14.04 -21.65 -10.25
N LYS A 617 -14.30 -20.75 -11.21
CA LYS A 617 -14.41 -21.01 -12.63
C LYS A 617 -13.64 -19.94 -13.41
N ILE A 618 -12.75 -20.36 -14.30
CA ILE A 618 -11.97 -19.50 -15.18
C ILE A 618 -12.39 -19.79 -16.63
N GLU A 619 -12.85 -18.79 -17.34
CA GLU A 619 -13.20 -18.84 -18.76
C GLU A 619 -12.13 -18.04 -19.50
N LEU A 620 -11.15 -18.73 -20.08
CA LEU A 620 -10.03 -18.12 -20.79
C LEU A 620 -10.44 -17.61 -22.17
N SER A 621 -9.72 -16.62 -22.68
CA SER A 621 -9.99 -15.99 -23.99
C SER A 621 -9.81 -16.94 -25.18
N ASP A 622 -9.06 -18.05 -25.03
CA ASP A 622 -8.90 -19.11 -26.04
C ASP A 622 -10.03 -20.16 -26.05
N GLY A 623 -11.01 -20.03 -25.14
CA GLY A 623 -12.17 -20.92 -25.01
C GLY A 623 -11.98 -22.05 -24.02
N GLU A 624 -10.80 -22.22 -23.43
CA GLU A 624 -10.56 -23.19 -22.33
C GLU A 624 -11.31 -22.74 -21.07
N THR A 625 -11.84 -23.73 -20.35
CA THR A 625 -12.50 -23.49 -19.05
C THR A 625 -11.84 -24.34 -17.98
N LEU A 626 -11.35 -23.70 -16.93
CA LEU A 626 -10.82 -24.35 -15.74
C LEU A 626 -11.81 -24.17 -14.58
N CYS A 627 -12.00 -25.22 -13.79
CA CYS A 627 -12.86 -25.21 -12.62
C CYS A 627 -12.20 -25.97 -11.48
N GLY A 628 -12.36 -25.50 -10.27
CA GLY A 628 -11.81 -26.18 -9.09
C GLY A 628 -12.46 -25.71 -7.79
N GLN A 629 -12.01 -26.36 -6.72
CA GLN A 629 -12.33 -26.00 -5.35
C GLN A 629 -11.17 -25.21 -4.76
N GLY A 630 -11.49 -24.24 -3.90
CA GLY A 630 -10.49 -23.63 -3.03
C GLY A 630 -9.97 -24.65 -2.02
N LEU A 631 -8.87 -24.33 -1.36
CA LEU A 631 -8.33 -25.20 -0.31
C LEU A 631 -9.33 -25.30 0.86
N PRO A 632 -9.46 -26.47 1.48
CA PRO A 632 -10.39 -26.64 2.58
C PRO A 632 -9.98 -25.77 3.77
N TYR A 633 -10.97 -25.30 4.51
CA TYR A 633 -10.76 -24.65 5.78
C TYR A 633 -10.27 -25.70 6.78
N GLU A 634 -8.98 -25.72 7.07
CA GLU A 634 -8.46 -26.50 8.19
C GLU A 634 -8.89 -25.80 9.50
N LYS A 635 -9.84 -26.41 10.21
CA LYS A 635 -10.03 -26.07 11.61
C LYS A 635 -8.74 -26.51 12.31
N ASN A 636 -7.83 -25.58 12.58
CA ASN A 636 -6.71 -25.87 13.47
C ASN A 636 -7.30 -26.41 14.78
N ALA A 637 -6.88 -27.61 15.12
CA ALA A 637 -7.03 -28.09 16.50
C ALA A 637 -6.32 -27.05 17.39
N GLU A 638 -7.08 -26.48 18.33
CA GLU A 638 -6.64 -25.52 19.36
C GLU A 638 -5.41 -26.02 20.11
#